data_34cbecbb1111eeeaffa8bd1fbf2a1a17
#
_entry.id   34cbecbb1111eeeaffa8bd1fbf2a1a17
#
_cell.length_a   1.000
_cell.length_b   1.000
_cell.length_c   1.000
_cell.angle_alpha   90.00
_cell.angle_beta   90.00
_cell.angle_gamma   90.00
#
_symmetry.space_group_name_H-M   'P 1'
#
loop_
_entity.id
_entity.type
_entity.pdbx_description
1 polymer ?
#
loop_
_entity_poly.entity_id
_entity_poly.type
_entity_poly.pdbx_seq_one_letter_code
_entity_poly.pdbx_strand_id
1 'polypeptide(L)'
;MKKAFCLLFLSLGVAVAAQGQPRQMGPSDWGNFKRYEQANAALTAAPLVVLMGDSITDFWYNEDPDFFTKNNFAGRGISGQTASQMLVRFKQDVVNLHPKAVAIMAGTNDLCQHMMGQAYYPDQTILDNIKAMCELAEEAGIKVLLCSITPCAHYMAIPEQDAGSRIVEMNRKLKAYADSEKNITYVDYHTPLADAEFGLPASGTYDGIHPAVNIYDDMERILTASIKKVLKVKTDFYTLPADEAEARKLKSDEQRRASGQPMTFEDMVERVKQMFQGGGRAPAPPVQANSRGQLYAGAAKVDITPDEKDLPPTSQGILDHCYVRVIAFGNGTTKAAFVTFDAGNANAQVAKYIDEHAATELGIPEGNILYNGTHTHSGSSVRGDELTERVWGAVKQAIANMVPAKVGYGEGVSYLNVKRDLFDPERGTWWEGPDYDGKSDKTVAVIYFESLEGKPIATYFNYAMHAVITGNTDKVSADFPGEAETYIESRYGPDFVASFASGAAGDQNPLYFQQTFDLRDIRIADYAARGEDISNRMPPGGQGLDRTKPEVQRLLGEQERMIRSYGQILGEEVKYVIMMMRRFETDVTLKCARKTVSVPGRRQLNGGGRAGYAGEYEDGPDVEIGLSLIMLDDIPVCGVASEVYNPIALELKQKSPYARTMMTTVTYGFGARGGGYMPDDESYGAEVFEVLGSRYKQGYAQSAVVNGLLDMIHDATH
;
A
#
# COMPACT_ATOMS: atom_id res chain seq x y z
N MET A 1 39.36 -5.39 13.78
CA MET A 1 38.10 -6.16 13.92
C MET A 1 36.86 -5.28 14.00
N LYS A 2 36.74 -4.22 13.19
CA LYS A 2 35.51 -3.35 13.12
C LYS A 2 35.12 -2.98 11.66
N LYS A 3 35.72 -3.59 10.64
CA LYS A 3 35.41 -3.35 9.22
C LYS A 3 34.76 -4.55 8.51
N ALA A 4 34.57 -5.68 9.18
CA ALA A 4 34.00 -6.89 8.57
C ALA A 4 32.47 -7.03 8.80
N PHE A 5 31.84 -6.11 9.55
CA PHE A 5 30.42 -6.23 9.91
C PHE A 5 29.46 -5.47 8.97
N CYS A 6 29.99 -4.61 8.10
CA CYS A 6 29.14 -3.84 7.15
C CYS A 6 28.85 -4.57 5.82
N LEU A 7 29.62 -5.59 5.46
CA LEU A 7 29.44 -6.31 4.19
C LEU A 7 28.38 -7.42 4.23
N LEU A 8 28.01 -7.88 5.44
CA LEU A 8 27.03 -8.97 5.58
C LEU A 8 25.56 -8.50 5.45
N PHE A 9 25.28 -7.22 5.60
CA PHE A 9 23.92 -6.67 5.49
C PHE A 9 23.55 -6.20 4.07
N LEU A 10 24.51 -5.95 3.18
CA LEU A 10 24.24 -5.51 1.82
C LEU A 10 23.77 -6.65 0.89
N SER A 11 24.25 -7.87 1.11
CA SER A 11 23.86 -9.01 0.27
C SER A 11 22.48 -9.60 0.60
N LEU A 12 21.96 -9.41 1.82
CA LEU A 12 20.59 -9.82 2.17
C LEU A 12 19.52 -8.82 1.71
N GLY A 13 19.86 -7.56 1.55
CA GLY A 13 18.92 -6.51 1.09
C GLY A 13 18.53 -6.62 -0.38
N VAL A 14 19.35 -7.28 -1.20
CA VAL A 14 19.14 -7.35 -2.65
C VAL A 14 18.20 -8.48 -3.06
N ALA A 15 18.21 -9.60 -2.36
CA ALA A 15 17.28 -10.72 -2.65
C ALA A 15 15.82 -10.41 -2.26
N VAL A 16 15.60 -9.49 -1.30
CA VAL A 16 14.27 -9.05 -0.89
C VAL A 16 13.70 -7.97 -1.85
N ALA A 17 14.55 -7.29 -2.61
CA ALA A 17 14.11 -6.24 -3.54
C ALA A 17 13.60 -6.78 -4.90
N ALA A 18 13.81 -8.06 -5.22
CA ALA A 18 13.25 -8.72 -6.41
C ALA A 18 11.80 -9.20 -6.21
N GLN A 19 11.25 -9.06 -5.02
CA GLN A 19 9.87 -9.42 -4.73
C GLN A 19 9.05 -8.15 -4.52
N GLY A 20 8.52 -7.66 -5.58
CA GLY A 20 7.27 -6.94 -5.80
C GLY A 20 6.46 -6.40 -4.65
N GLN A 21 7.09 -6.02 -3.54
CA GLN A 21 6.52 -4.98 -2.72
C GLN A 21 7.01 -3.64 -3.28
N PRO A 22 6.15 -2.65 -3.51
CA PRO A 22 6.64 -1.30 -3.62
C PRO A 22 7.48 -1.08 -2.36
N ARG A 23 8.80 -0.86 -2.52
CA ARG A 23 9.58 -0.28 -1.43
C ARG A 23 8.76 0.90 -0.96
N GLN A 24 8.41 0.93 0.32
CA GLN A 24 7.90 2.15 0.91
C GLN A 24 8.99 3.21 0.71
N MET A 25 8.90 3.90 -0.40
CA MET A 25 9.58 5.17 -0.55
C MET A 25 8.85 6.10 0.40
N GLY A 26 9.60 6.79 1.24
CA GLY A 26 9.01 7.80 2.11
C GLY A 26 8.10 8.71 1.29
N PRO A 27 6.97 9.20 1.84
CA PRO A 27 5.89 9.83 1.09
C PRO A 27 6.31 11.03 0.23
N SER A 28 7.55 11.48 0.31
CA SER A 28 8.04 12.70 -0.34
C SER A 28 9.19 12.51 -1.33
N ASP A 29 9.80 11.33 -1.46
CA ASP A 29 11.00 11.14 -2.30
C ASP A 29 10.91 9.92 -3.23
N TRP A 30 9.86 9.88 -4.07
CA TRP A 30 9.66 8.81 -5.05
C TRP A 30 10.82 8.63 -6.03
N GLY A 31 11.49 9.73 -6.40
CA GLY A 31 12.70 9.72 -7.24
C GLY A 31 13.97 9.38 -6.49
N ASN A 32 13.92 9.28 -5.15
CA ASN A 32 15.08 9.11 -4.27
C ASN A 32 16.14 10.23 -4.47
N PHE A 33 15.70 11.47 -4.47
CA PHE A 33 16.54 12.65 -4.70
C PHE A 33 17.65 12.81 -3.65
N LYS A 34 17.40 12.37 -2.41
CA LYS A 34 18.38 12.43 -1.32
C LYS A 34 19.59 11.51 -1.53
N ARG A 35 19.47 10.47 -2.38
CA ARG A 35 20.51 9.43 -2.53
C ARG A 35 21.87 10.00 -2.92
N TYR A 36 21.89 10.99 -3.81
CA TYR A 36 23.11 11.58 -4.32
C TYR A 36 23.30 13.07 -3.99
N GLU A 37 22.41 13.67 -3.19
CA GLU A 37 22.45 15.10 -2.84
C GLU A 37 23.82 15.51 -2.26
N GLN A 38 24.31 14.79 -1.25
CA GLN A 38 25.62 15.06 -0.63
C GLN A 38 26.79 14.78 -1.59
N ALA A 39 26.70 13.70 -2.36
CA ALA A 39 27.73 13.35 -3.32
C ALA A 39 27.81 14.37 -4.48
N ASN A 40 26.66 14.89 -4.93
CA ASN A 40 26.60 15.93 -5.93
C ASN A 40 27.19 17.26 -5.40
N ALA A 41 26.85 17.63 -4.17
CA ALA A 41 27.37 18.85 -3.53
C ALA A 41 28.88 18.77 -3.22
N ALA A 42 29.42 17.57 -3.04
CA ALA A 42 30.86 17.34 -2.77
C ALA A 42 31.74 17.36 -4.02
N LEU A 43 31.17 17.39 -5.22
CA LEU A 43 31.96 17.46 -6.46
C LEU A 43 32.71 18.79 -6.57
N THR A 44 34.04 18.72 -6.64
CA THR A 44 34.91 19.90 -6.79
C THR A 44 35.11 20.29 -8.26
N ALA A 45 34.76 19.43 -9.19
CA ALA A 45 34.81 19.66 -10.63
C ALA A 45 33.70 18.88 -11.33
N ALA A 46 33.27 19.34 -12.50
CA ALA A 46 32.31 18.60 -13.32
C ALA A 46 32.85 17.21 -13.69
N PRO A 47 32.10 16.14 -13.55
CA PRO A 47 32.51 14.84 -14.00
C PRO A 47 32.66 14.80 -15.52
N LEU A 48 33.57 13.98 -16.04
CA LEU A 48 33.71 13.81 -17.49
C LEU A 48 32.46 13.11 -18.06
N VAL A 49 32.03 12.04 -17.38
CA VAL A 49 30.83 11.25 -17.73
C VAL A 49 30.02 10.95 -16.48
N VAL A 50 28.70 11.06 -16.58
CA VAL A 50 27.76 10.53 -15.58
C VAL A 50 27.22 9.21 -16.10
N LEU A 51 27.23 8.16 -15.26
CA LEU A 51 26.58 6.88 -15.54
C LEU A 51 25.25 6.87 -14.77
N MET A 52 24.16 7.04 -15.50
CA MET A 52 22.78 7.05 -14.99
C MET A 52 22.15 5.67 -15.18
N GLY A 53 21.63 5.07 -14.09
CA GLY A 53 21.07 3.74 -14.19
C GLY A 53 20.39 3.23 -12.91
N ASP A 54 20.18 1.92 -12.90
CA ASP A 54 19.54 1.15 -11.82
C ASP A 54 20.57 0.41 -10.93
N SER A 55 20.19 -0.79 -10.44
CA SER A 55 21.06 -1.63 -9.61
C SER A 55 22.32 -2.07 -10.32
N ILE A 56 22.29 -2.26 -11.63
CA ILE A 56 23.48 -2.68 -12.39
C ILE A 56 24.52 -1.56 -12.34
N THR A 57 24.14 -0.31 -12.47
CA THR A 57 25.04 0.85 -12.34
C THR A 57 25.45 1.10 -10.87
N ASP A 58 24.55 0.88 -9.91
CA ASP A 58 24.82 1.04 -8.47
C ASP A 58 25.87 0.01 -7.99
N PHE A 59 25.75 -1.24 -8.42
CA PHE A 59 26.69 -2.31 -8.08
C PHE A 59 28.03 -2.15 -8.79
N TRP A 60 28.06 -1.65 -10.00
CA TRP A 60 29.30 -1.38 -10.72
C TRP A 60 30.22 -0.46 -9.90
N TYR A 61 29.67 0.60 -9.32
CA TYR A 61 30.43 1.47 -8.43
C TYR A 61 31.00 0.75 -7.20
N ASN A 62 30.30 -0.25 -6.70
CA ASN A 62 30.75 -1.03 -5.55
C ASN A 62 31.82 -2.07 -5.93
N GLU A 63 31.75 -2.64 -7.13
CA GLU A 63 32.67 -3.67 -7.61
C GLU A 63 34.02 -3.06 -8.09
N ASP A 64 33.96 -1.92 -8.79
CA ASP A 64 35.19 -1.19 -9.18
C ASP A 64 35.02 0.34 -8.99
N PRO A 65 35.21 0.87 -7.77
CA PRO A 65 35.17 2.31 -7.52
C PRO A 65 36.34 3.07 -8.23
N ASP A 66 37.44 2.38 -8.56
CA ASP A 66 38.56 2.99 -9.27
C ASP A 66 38.21 3.36 -10.71
N PHE A 67 37.35 2.60 -11.36
CA PHE A 67 36.82 2.95 -12.68
C PHE A 67 36.17 4.33 -12.71
N PHE A 68 35.43 4.66 -11.68
CA PHE A 68 34.79 5.97 -11.56
C PHE A 68 35.76 7.06 -11.15
N THR A 69 36.55 6.82 -10.12
CA THR A 69 37.41 7.86 -9.51
C THR A 69 38.60 8.23 -10.39
N LYS A 70 39.29 7.24 -10.99
CA LYS A 70 40.45 7.49 -11.84
C LYS A 70 40.08 8.12 -13.19
N ASN A 71 38.87 7.93 -13.65
CA ASN A 71 38.39 8.48 -14.91
C ASN A 71 37.59 9.80 -14.78
N ASN A 72 37.44 10.31 -13.57
CA ASN A 72 36.53 11.43 -13.28
C ASN A 72 35.09 11.18 -13.78
N PHE A 73 34.57 9.97 -13.52
CA PHE A 73 33.19 9.59 -13.78
C PHE A 73 32.36 9.67 -12.50
N ALA A 74 31.04 9.89 -12.66
CA ALA A 74 30.11 9.89 -11.54
C ALA A 74 29.05 8.80 -11.72
N GLY A 75 29.05 7.78 -10.87
CA GLY A 75 28.02 6.75 -10.80
C GLY A 75 26.75 7.33 -10.16
N ARG A 76 25.62 7.23 -10.88
CA ARG A 76 24.30 7.67 -10.42
C ARG A 76 23.28 6.55 -10.62
N GLY A 77 23.67 5.32 -10.26
CA GLY A 77 22.79 4.16 -10.21
C GLY A 77 21.99 4.11 -8.92
N ILE A 78 20.72 3.73 -8.98
CA ILE A 78 19.88 3.45 -7.80
C ILE A 78 19.16 2.14 -8.00
N SER A 79 19.44 1.17 -7.14
CA SER A 79 18.88 -0.17 -7.22
C SER A 79 17.34 -0.17 -7.24
N GLY A 80 16.76 -0.93 -8.19
CA GLY A 80 15.32 -1.11 -8.33
C GLY A 80 14.59 0.01 -9.06
N GLN A 81 15.27 1.07 -9.51
CA GLN A 81 14.61 2.17 -10.21
C GLN A 81 14.20 1.83 -11.63
N THR A 82 13.01 2.33 -12.01
CA THR A 82 12.48 2.32 -13.36
C THR A 82 12.93 3.57 -14.14
N ALA A 83 12.74 3.55 -15.46
CA ALA A 83 13.06 4.69 -16.33
C ALA A 83 12.33 5.98 -15.90
N SER A 84 11.08 5.88 -15.44
CA SER A 84 10.31 7.02 -14.94
C SER A 84 10.90 7.64 -13.67
N GLN A 85 11.40 6.81 -12.75
CA GLN A 85 12.08 7.28 -11.54
C GLN A 85 13.44 7.90 -11.84
N MET A 86 14.17 7.38 -12.81
CA MET A 86 15.41 7.99 -13.30
C MET A 86 15.15 9.36 -13.94
N LEU A 87 14.08 9.48 -14.75
CA LEU A 87 13.72 10.71 -15.43
C LEU A 87 13.47 11.86 -14.45
N VAL A 88 12.73 11.66 -13.37
CA VAL A 88 12.42 12.76 -12.42
C VAL A 88 13.64 13.30 -11.69
N ARG A 89 14.67 12.49 -11.46
CA ARG A 89 15.94 12.93 -10.84
C ARG A 89 17.04 13.29 -11.84
N PHE A 90 16.79 13.14 -13.13
CA PHE A 90 17.80 13.33 -14.18
C PHE A 90 18.42 14.71 -14.19
N LYS A 91 17.60 15.75 -13.95
CA LYS A 91 18.10 17.13 -13.86
C LYS A 91 19.09 17.31 -12.71
N GLN A 92 18.76 16.79 -11.52
CA GLN A 92 19.61 16.90 -10.33
C GLN A 92 20.91 16.10 -10.47
N ASP A 93 20.81 14.86 -10.94
CA ASP A 93 21.92 13.91 -10.87
C ASP A 93 22.77 13.84 -12.15
N VAL A 94 22.33 14.52 -13.21
CA VAL A 94 23.04 14.59 -14.49
C VAL A 94 23.22 16.04 -14.97
N VAL A 95 22.13 16.71 -15.31
CA VAL A 95 22.19 18.02 -15.99
C VAL A 95 22.92 19.08 -15.14
N ASN A 96 22.59 19.16 -13.85
CA ASN A 96 23.19 20.13 -12.92
C ASN A 96 24.66 19.83 -12.60
N LEU A 97 25.20 18.66 -12.95
CA LEU A 97 26.62 18.30 -12.77
C LEU A 97 27.48 18.72 -13.96
N HIS A 98 26.84 19.16 -15.06
CA HIS A 98 27.49 19.65 -16.28
C HIS A 98 28.55 18.69 -16.88
N PRO A 99 28.29 17.38 -17.02
CA PRO A 99 29.23 16.44 -17.61
C PRO A 99 29.42 16.69 -19.11
N LYS A 100 30.46 16.13 -19.71
CA LYS A 100 30.63 16.15 -21.15
C LYS A 100 29.76 15.12 -21.86
N ALA A 101 29.48 14.01 -21.17
CA ALA A 101 28.56 12.97 -21.68
C ALA A 101 27.81 12.30 -20.52
N VAL A 102 26.70 11.67 -20.85
CA VAL A 102 25.95 10.78 -19.95
C VAL A 102 25.79 9.41 -20.60
N ALA A 103 26.06 8.34 -19.85
CA ALA A 103 25.71 6.97 -20.21
C ALA A 103 24.39 6.62 -19.52
N ILE A 104 23.33 6.34 -20.30
CA ILE A 104 22.00 6.03 -19.78
C ILE A 104 21.74 4.53 -20.01
N MET A 105 21.54 3.78 -18.91
CA MET A 105 21.17 2.37 -18.91
C MET A 105 19.91 2.19 -18.07
N ALA A 106 18.78 1.94 -18.72
CA ALA A 106 17.45 1.89 -18.10
C ALA A 106 16.54 0.89 -18.80
N GLY A 107 15.54 0.37 -18.08
CA GLY A 107 14.50 -0.49 -18.62
C GLY A 107 14.43 -1.89 -18.02
N THR A 108 15.48 -2.37 -17.35
CA THR A 108 15.51 -3.69 -16.72
C THR A 108 14.37 -3.88 -15.72
N ASN A 109 14.21 -2.94 -14.79
CA ASN A 109 13.15 -3.01 -13.78
C ASN A 109 11.75 -2.76 -14.35
N ASP A 110 11.64 -1.89 -15.36
CA ASP A 110 10.38 -1.63 -16.06
C ASP A 110 9.85 -2.92 -16.71
N LEU A 111 10.70 -3.64 -17.46
CA LEU A 111 10.35 -4.90 -18.09
C LEU A 111 10.02 -5.98 -17.07
N CYS A 112 10.83 -6.11 -16.01
CA CYS A 112 10.60 -7.09 -14.95
C CYS A 112 9.25 -6.86 -14.26
N GLN A 113 8.96 -5.63 -13.83
CA GLN A 113 7.69 -5.29 -13.17
C GLN A 113 6.49 -5.47 -14.10
N HIS A 114 6.64 -5.13 -15.38
CA HIS A 114 5.59 -5.36 -16.38
C HIS A 114 5.30 -6.86 -16.57
N MET A 115 6.33 -7.68 -16.72
CA MET A 115 6.18 -9.14 -16.88
C MET A 115 5.60 -9.81 -15.64
N MET A 116 5.89 -9.29 -14.43
CA MET A 116 5.27 -9.73 -13.18
C MET A 116 3.83 -9.23 -12.99
N GLY A 117 3.32 -8.39 -13.87
CA GLY A 117 2.01 -7.77 -13.71
C GLY A 117 1.90 -6.77 -12.55
N GLN A 118 3.04 -6.31 -12.03
CA GLN A 118 3.09 -5.39 -10.88
C GLN A 118 2.98 -3.93 -11.27
N ALA A 119 3.32 -3.60 -12.52
CA ALA A 119 3.22 -2.25 -13.05
C ALA A 119 2.85 -2.27 -14.52
N TYR A 120 2.05 -1.29 -14.94
CA TYR A 120 1.72 -1.10 -16.33
C TYR A 120 2.77 -0.18 -16.98
N TYR A 121 3.84 -0.79 -17.51
CA TYR A 121 4.83 -0.11 -18.32
C TYR A 121 4.80 -0.66 -19.75
N PRO A 122 3.91 -0.17 -20.63
CA PRO A 122 3.98 -0.56 -22.04
C PRO A 122 5.33 -0.15 -22.62
N ASP A 123 5.85 -0.94 -23.54
CA ASP A 123 7.15 -0.69 -24.18
C ASP A 123 7.33 0.75 -24.66
N GLN A 124 6.24 1.37 -25.15
CA GLN A 124 6.28 2.76 -25.58
C GLN A 124 6.55 3.73 -24.43
N THR A 125 5.95 3.51 -23.25
CA THR A 125 6.18 4.37 -22.06
C THR A 125 7.62 4.24 -21.56
N ILE A 126 8.19 3.02 -21.56
CA ILE A 126 9.60 2.81 -21.20
C ILE A 126 10.50 3.60 -22.17
N LEU A 127 10.25 3.43 -23.47
CA LEU A 127 11.00 4.10 -24.51
C LEU A 127 10.87 5.64 -24.42
N ASP A 128 9.68 6.17 -24.19
CA ASP A 128 9.43 7.61 -24.08
C ASP A 128 10.13 8.24 -22.86
N ASN A 129 10.15 7.57 -21.71
CA ASN A 129 10.92 8.04 -20.55
C ASN A 129 12.43 8.08 -20.83
N ILE A 130 12.95 7.07 -21.54
CA ILE A 130 14.37 7.03 -21.91
C ILE A 130 14.68 8.13 -22.95
N LYS A 131 13.83 8.33 -23.93
CA LYS A 131 13.95 9.43 -24.91
C LYS A 131 13.94 10.79 -24.24
N ALA A 132 13.03 11.03 -23.29
CA ALA A 132 12.96 12.27 -22.53
C ALA A 132 14.27 12.56 -21.77
N MET A 133 14.93 11.55 -21.19
CA MET A 133 16.25 11.71 -20.58
C MET A 133 17.33 12.10 -21.63
N CYS A 134 17.28 11.48 -22.81
CA CYS A 134 18.19 11.82 -23.91
C CYS A 134 17.99 13.26 -24.38
N GLU A 135 16.75 13.70 -24.59
CA GLU A 135 16.38 15.06 -25.00
C GLU A 135 16.83 16.11 -23.97
N LEU A 136 16.63 15.85 -22.67
CA LEU A 136 17.11 16.73 -21.61
C LEU A 136 18.63 16.85 -21.60
N ALA A 137 19.36 15.79 -21.89
CA ALA A 137 20.82 15.82 -22.01
C ALA A 137 21.25 16.61 -23.25
N GLU A 138 20.63 16.40 -24.39
CA GLU A 138 20.94 17.12 -25.63
C GLU A 138 20.66 18.62 -25.51
N GLU A 139 19.52 19.01 -24.91
CA GLU A 139 19.18 20.42 -24.63
C GLU A 139 20.23 21.09 -23.73
N ALA A 140 20.81 20.35 -22.79
CA ALA A 140 21.89 20.80 -21.92
C ALA A 140 23.28 20.77 -22.59
N GLY A 141 23.40 20.35 -23.86
CA GLY A 141 24.66 20.21 -24.59
C GLY A 141 25.51 19.01 -24.17
N ILE A 142 24.92 18.04 -23.49
CA ILE A 142 25.57 16.83 -22.99
C ILE A 142 25.47 15.73 -24.07
N LYS A 143 26.56 15.08 -24.42
CA LYS A 143 26.55 13.93 -25.35
C LYS A 143 25.91 12.72 -24.72
N VAL A 144 25.09 11.99 -25.47
CA VAL A 144 24.38 10.80 -24.97
C VAL A 144 25.04 9.51 -25.45
N LEU A 145 25.34 8.64 -24.50
CA LEU A 145 25.70 7.25 -24.68
C LEU A 145 24.48 6.41 -24.23
N LEU A 146 23.62 6.03 -25.17
CA LEU A 146 22.43 5.23 -24.87
C LEU A 146 22.83 3.76 -24.83
N CYS A 147 22.86 3.20 -23.63
CA CYS A 147 23.28 1.81 -23.41
C CYS A 147 22.13 0.83 -23.63
N SER A 148 22.45 -0.34 -24.17
CA SER A 148 21.52 -1.45 -24.17
C SER A 148 21.22 -1.89 -22.74
N ILE A 149 20.04 -2.46 -22.52
CA ILE A 149 19.76 -3.30 -21.36
C ILE A 149 20.69 -4.52 -21.43
N THR A 150 21.31 -4.90 -20.33
CA THR A 150 22.22 -6.04 -20.23
C THR A 150 21.47 -7.37 -20.47
N PRO A 151 22.17 -8.46 -20.88
CA PRO A 151 21.54 -9.76 -21.03
C PRO A 151 20.90 -10.27 -19.73
N CYS A 152 19.69 -10.84 -19.83
CA CYS A 152 19.01 -11.53 -18.76
C CYS A 152 17.99 -12.50 -19.36
N ALA A 153 18.26 -13.81 -19.31
CA ALA A 153 17.37 -14.82 -19.87
C ALA A 153 16.06 -14.92 -19.10
N HIS A 154 16.14 -14.91 -17.78
CA HIS A 154 15.01 -15.06 -16.87
C HIS A 154 15.17 -14.18 -15.62
N TYR A 155 14.08 -13.59 -15.15
CA TYR A 155 14.06 -12.93 -13.84
C TYR A 155 13.78 -13.94 -12.74
N MET A 156 14.50 -13.85 -11.61
CA MET A 156 14.36 -14.77 -10.46
C MET A 156 12.91 -14.91 -9.95
N ALA A 157 12.14 -13.83 -10.01
CA ALA A 157 10.76 -13.81 -9.53
C ALA A 157 9.77 -14.50 -10.48
N ILE A 158 10.14 -14.71 -11.74
CA ILE A 158 9.34 -15.33 -12.81
C ILE A 158 10.24 -16.17 -13.72
N PRO A 159 10.95 -17.17 -13.16
CA PRO A 159 11.98 -17.89 -13.89
C PRO A 159 11.47 -18.69 -15.10
N GLU A 160 10.17 -18.91 -15.18
CA GLU A 160 9.50 -19.58 -16.30
C GLU A 160 9.19 -18.67 -17.49
N GLN A 161 9.37 -17.35 -17.35
CA GLN A 161 9.09 -16.40 -18.43
C GLN A 161 10.37 -16.01 -19.18
N ASP A 162 10.27 -15.92 -20.49
CA ASP A 162 11.37 -15.50 -21.38
C ASP A 162 11.56 -13.97 -21.31
N ALA A 163 12.48 -13.55 -20.45
CA ALA A 163 12.89 -12.15 -20.35
C ALA A 163 13.89 -11.78 -21.45
N GLY A 164 14.71 -12.71 -21.90
CA GLY A 164 15.75 -12.48 -22.88
C GLY A 164 15.21 -11.95 -24.21
N SER A 165 14.20 -12.61 -24.78
CA SER A 165 13.56 -12.15 -26.03
C SER A 165 12.91 -10.76 -25.88
N ARG A 166 12.34 -10.45 -24.70
CA ARG A 166 11.76 -9.12 -24.40
C ARG A 166 12.83 -8.03 -24.36
N ILE A 167 13.98 -8.33 -23.76
CA ILE A 167 15.12 -7.42 -23.68
C ILE A 167 15.71 -7.17 -25.08
N VAL A 168 15.87 -8.21 -25.88
CA VAL A 168 16.33 -8.09 -27.28
C VAL A 168 15.43 -7.14 -28.09
N GLU A 169 14.11 -7.29 -27.97
CA GLU A 169 13.17 -6.44 -28.68
C GLU A 169 13.22 -4.97 -28.19
N MET A 170 13.37 -4.75 -26.88
CA MET A 170 13.53 -3.40 -26.35
C MET A 170 14.86 -2.78 -26.79
N ASN A 171 15.95 -3.53 -26.76
CA ASN A 171 17.25 -3.08 -27.25
C ASN A 171 17.24 -2.75 -28.75
N ARG A 172 16.47 -3.49 -29.54
CA ARG A 172 16.24 -3.14 -30.97
C ARG A 172 15.55 -1.77 -31.12
N LYS A 173 14.57 -1.45 -30.27
CA LYS A 173 13.89 -0.15 -30.27
C LYS A 173 14.81 0.98 -29.80
N LEU A 174 15.60 0.76 -28.73
CA LEU A 174 16.60 1.72 -28.24
C LEU A 174 17.66 2.01 -29.31
N LYS A 175 18.16 0.99 -29.97
CA LYS A 175 19.12 1.15 -31.07
C LYS A 175 18.54 1.92 -32.24
N ALA A 176 17.32 1.58 -32.68
CA ALA A 176 16.66 2.29 -33.77
C ALA A 176 16.46 3.78 -33.48
N TYR A 177 16.14 4.12 -32.22
CA TYR A 177 16.06 5.49 -31.76
C TYR A 177 17.44 6.17 -31.81
N ALA A 178 18.46 5.57 -31.23
CA ALA A 178 19.82 6.15 -31.25
C ALA A 178 20.34 6.35 -32.69
N ASP A 179 20.05 5.41 -33.59
CA ASP A 179 20.46 5.51 -35.00
C ASP A 179 19.72 6.64 -35.76
N SER A 180 18.53 7.06 -35.27
CA SER A 180 17.79 8.18 -35.86
C SER A 180 18.30 9.57 -35.40
N GLU A 181 19.07 9.60 -34.31
CA GLU A 181 19.53 10.85 -33.69
C GLU A 181 21.03 11.11 -33.92
N LYS A 182 21.39 12.36 -34.18
CA LYS A 182 22.80 12.73 -34.53
C LYS A 182 23.75 12.75 -33.33
N ASN A 183 23.22 13.05 -32.16
CA ASN A 183 24.01 13.31 -30.95
C ASN A 183 23.93 12.15 -29.94
N ILE A 184 23.22 11.09 -30.26
CA ILE A 184 23.06 9.89 -29.45
C ILE A 184 23.92 8.78 -30.05
N THR A 185 24.70 8.11 -29.23
CA THR A 185 25.48 6.94 -29.63
C THR A 185 24.99 5.73 -28.87
N TYR A 186 24.57 4.69 -29.60
CA TYR A 186 24.21 3.43 -28.98
C TYR A 186 25.47 2.68 -28.46
N VAL A 187 25.41 2.20 -27.23
CA VAL A 187 26.45 1.38 -26.58
C VAL A 187 25.88 -0.01 -26.38
N ASP A 188 26.39 -0.98 -27.10
CA ASP A 188 25.89 -2.35 -27.09
C ASP A 188 26.64 -3.19 -26.04
N TYR A 189 26.04 -3.40 -24.90
CA TYR A 189 26.50 -4.39 -23.90
C TYR A 189 25.87 -5.75 -24.17
N HIS A 190 24.65 -5.78 -24.73
CA HIS A 190 23.90 -7.02 -24.84
C HIS A 190 24.56 -8.03 -25.77
N THR A 191 24.84 -7.66 -27.01
CA THR A 191 25.34 -8.59 -28.02
C THR A 191 26.66 -9.27 -27.65
N PRO A 192 27.70 -8.55 -27.13
CA PRO A 192 28.95 -9.19 -26.78
C PRO A 192 28.93 -9.97 -25.47
N LEU A 193 27.96 -9.72 -24.56
CA LEU A 193 27.90 -10.32 -23.24
C LEU A 193 26.85 -11.42 -23.12
N ALA A 194 25.96 -11.59 -24.10
CA ALA A 194 24.89 -12.57 -24.07
C ALA A 194 25.37 -13.97 -24.40
N ASP A 195 24.84 -14.95 -23.68
CA ASP A 195 24.94 -16.37 -24.04
C ASP A 195 23.89 -16.76 -25.11
N ALA A 196 23.75 -18.06 -25.38
CA ALA A 196 22.83 -18.58 -26.40
C ALA A 196 21.33 -18.40 -26.04
N GLU A 197 21.01 -18.14 -24.78
CA GLU A 197 19.66 -17.93 -24.25
C GLU A 197 19.37 -16.45 -23.96
N PHE A 198 20.20 -15.54 -24.48
CA PHE A 198 20.13 -14.09 -24.25
C PHE A 198 20.31 -13.68 -22.79
N GLY A 199 20.91 -14.54 -21.97
CA GLY A 199 21.29 -14.27 -20.59
C GLY A 199 22.75 -13.89 -20.43
N LEU A 200 23.16 -13.50 -19.23
CA LEU A 200 24.57 -13.47 -18.85
C LEU A 200 25.09 -14.91 -18.69
N PRO A 201 26.34 -15.21 -19.14
CA PRO A 201 26.91 -16.53 -18.93
C PRO A 201 26.97 -16.86 -17.42
N ALA A 202 26.77 -18.12 -17.07
CA ALA A 202 26.73 -18.58 -15.66
C ALA A 202 27.99 -18.19 -14.86
N SER A 203 29.16 -18.03 -15.50
CA SER A 203 30.37 -17.52 -14.86
C SER A 203 30.37 -16.01 -14.61
N GLY A 204 29.46 -15.30 -15.24
CA GLY A 204 29.37 -13.82 -15.23
C GLY A 204 28.24 -13.24 -14.36
N THR A 205 27.49 -14.09 -13.68
CA THR A 205 26.39 -13.67 -12.81
C THR A 205 26.11 -14.72 -11.74
N TYR A 206 25.50 -14.32 -10.62
CA TYR A 206 25.03 -15.24 -9.58
C TYR A 206 23.51 -15.35 -9.53
N ASP A 207 22.81 -14.39 -10.13
CA ASP A 207 21.34 -14.25 -10.04
C ASP A 207 20.66 -14.07 -11.40
N GLY A 208 21.43 -14.17 -12.48
CA GLY A 208 20.95 -14.04 -13.85
C GLY A 208 20.72 -12.61 -14.33
N ILE A 209 20.80 -11.60 -13.45
CA ILE A 209 20.51 -10.19 -13.74
C ILE A 209 21.75 -9.31 -13.58
N HIS A 210 22.42 -9.44 -12.42
CA HIS A 210 23.52 -8.55 -12.05
C HIS A 210 24.85 -9.12 -12.55
N PRO A 211 25.62 -8.33 -13.30
CA PRO A 211 26.96 -8.71 -13.70
C PRO A 211 27.88 -8.98 -12.51
N ALA A 212 28.72 -10.01 -12.60
CA ALA A 212 29.84 -10.17 -11.70
C ALA A 212 31.00 -9.30 -12.16
N VAL A 213 32.06 -9.17 -11.33
CA VAL A 213 33.19 -8.23 -11.59
C VAL A 213 33.89 -8.46 -12.92
N ASN A 214 33.97 -9.69 -13.40
CA ASN A 214 34.57 -10.03 -14.70
C ASN A 214 33.73 -9.57 -15.91
N ILE A 215 32.41 -9.37 -15.73
CA ILE A 215 31.53 -8.80 -16.75
C ILE A 215 31.59 -7.26 -16.71
N TYR A 216 31.73 -6.66 -15.53
CA TYR A 216 31.94 -5.21 -15.43
C TYR A 216 33.21 -4.78 -16.14
N ASP A 217 34.31 -5.54 -16.05
CA ASP A 217 35.53 -5.30 -16.83
C ASP A 217 35.26 -5.25 -18.35
N ASP A 218 34.48 -6.18 -18.88
CA ASP A 218 34.05 -6.13 -20.29
C ASP A 218 33.20 -4.89 -20.60
N MET A 219 32.28 -4.54 -19.72
CA MET A 219 31.43 -3.32 -19.86
C MET A 219 32.28 -2.05 -19.85
N GLU A 220 33.33 -1.97 -19.02
CA GLU A 220 34.28 -0.85 -18.96
C GLU A 220 35.01 -0.63 -20.27
N ARG A 221 35.49 -1.72 -20.86
CA ARG A 221 36.16 -1.66 -22.17
C ARG A 221 35.23 -1.17 -23.29
N ILE A 222 34.00 -1.67 -23.30
CA ILE A 222 32.97 -1.25 -24.27
C ILE A 222 32.63 0.22 -24.09
N LEU A 223 32.38 0.65 -22.86
CA LEU A 223 32.00 2.03 -22.55
C LEU A 223 33.13 3.03 -22.87
N THR A 224 34.35 2.75 -22.43
CA THR A 224 35.50 3.64 -22.65
C THR A 224 35.86 3.79 -24.11
N ALA A 225 35.71 2.72 -24.92
CA ALA A 225 35.85 2.80 -26.36
C ALA A 225 34.82 3.75 -26.99
N SER A 226 33.58 3.68 -26.53
CA SER A 226 32.47 4.55 -26.98
C SER A 226 32.70 6.01 -26.54
N ILE A 227 33.16 6.25 -25.31
CA ILE A 227 33.50 7.58 -24.79
C ILE A 227 34.61 8.21 -25.62
N LYS A 228 35.71 7.47 -25.92
CA LYS A 228 36.80 7.97 -26.79
C LYS A 228 36.30 8.46 -28.13
N LYS A 229 35.41 7.71 -28.75
CA LYS A 229 34.80 8.03 -30.03
C LYS A 229 33.91 9.29 -29.97
N VAL A 230 33.02 9.35 -28.99
CA VAL A 230 32.03 10.44 -28.85
C VAL A 230 32.66 11.76 -28.43
N LEU A 231 33.58 11.73 -27.48
CA LEU A 231 34.28 12.93 -26.99
C LEU A 231 35.52 13.28 -27.81
N LYS A 232 35.93 12.43 -28.76
CA LYS A 232 37.13 12.58 -29.60
C LYS A 232 38.38 12.83 -28.78
N VAL A 233 38.49 12.09 -27.68
CA VAL A 233 39.67 12.17 -26.77
C VAL A 233 40.61 10.99 -27.00
N LYS A 234 41.92 11.22 -26.76
CA LYS A 234 42.99 10.19 -26.84
C LYS A 234 43.39 9.66 -25.45
N THR A 235 42.60 9.99 -24.44
CA THR A 235 42.88 9.60 -23.05
C THR A 235 42.83 8.08 -22.92
N ASP A 236 43.83 7.51 -22.28
CA ASP A 236 43.82 6.13 -21.85
C ASP A 236 43.02 6.06 -20.53
N PHE A 237 41.75 5.68 -20.64
CA PHE A 237 40.89 5.48 -19.49
C PHE A 237 41.34 4.25 -18.71
N TYR A 238 41.24 4.33 -17.40
CA TYR A 238 41.42 3.16 -16.55
C TYR A 238 40.23 2.22 -16.80
N THR A 239 40.54 0.94 -16.95
CA THR A 239 39.60 -0.18 -16.88
C THR A 239 40.23 -1.22 -15.96
N LEU A 240 39.43 -2.02 -15.28
CA LEU A 240 39.90 -3.09 -14.44
C LEU A 240 40.71 -4.08 -15.29
N PRO A 241 41.97 -4.41 -14.95
CA PRO A 241 42.73 -5.44 -15.68
C PRO A 241 42.04 -6.81 -15.61
N ALA A 242 41.95 -7.53 -16.72
CA ALA A 242 41.25 -8.80 -16.81
C ALA A 242 41.70 -9.86 -15.82
N ASP A 243 43.03 -9.91 -15.54
CA ASP A 243 43.61 -10.80 -14.55
C ASP A 243 43.23 -10.43 -13.11
N GLU A 244 43.09 -9.14 -12.84
CA GLU A 244 42.58 -8.64 -11.55
C GLU A 244 41.08 -8.91 -11.41
N ALA A 245 40.29 -8.71 -12.46
CA ALA A 245 38.85 -9.03 -12.49
C ALA A 245 38.63 -10.51 -12.18
N GLU A 246 39.37 -11.40 -12.82
CA GLU A 246 39.29 -12.85 -12.57
C GLU A 246 39.71 -13.21 -11.14
N ALA A 247 40.78 -12.61 -10.63
CA ALA A 247 41.19 -12.82 -9.25
C ALA A 247 40.15 -12.35 -8.23
N ARG A 248 39.51 -11.19 -8.48
CA ARG A 248 38.40 -10.70 -7.64
C ARG A 248 37.16 -11.61 -7.71
N LYS A 249 36.84 -12.14 -8.90
CA LYS A 249 35.76 -13.10 -9.11
C LYS A 249 36.00 -14.39 -8.32
N LEU A 250 37.18 -14.98 -8.43
CA LEU A 250 37.58 -16.19 -7.69
C LEU A 250 37.47 -15.99 -6.17
N LYS A 251 37.93 -14.84 -5.68
CA LYS A 251 37.80 -14.49 -4.26
C LYS A 251 36.33 -14.32 -3.82
N SER A 252 35.49 -13.73 -4.65
CA SER A 252 34.06 -13.62 -4.41
C SER A 252 33.42 -15.00 -4.36
N ASP A 253 33.78 -15.91 -5.27
CA ASP A 253 33.28 -17.28 -5.32
C ASP A 253 33.68 -18.07 -4.06
N GLU A 254 34.91 -17.93 -3.59
CA GLU A 254 35.36 -18.55 -2.34
C GLU A 254 34.59 -18.04 -1.13
N GLN A 255 34.38 -16.74 -1.04
CA GLN A 255 33.59 -16.13 0.03
C GLN A 255 32.11 -16.57 0.00
N ARG A 256 31.51 -16.68 -1.18
CA ARG A 256 30.14 -17.19 -1.37
C ARG A 256 30.02 -18.64 -0.94
N ARG A 257 30.96 -19.52 -1.37
CA ARG A 257 30.97 -20.92 -0.94
C ARG A 257 31.14 -21.05 0.58
N ALA A 258 32.04 -20.28 1.16
CA ALA A 258 32.32 -20.30 2.60
C ALA A 258 31.11 -19.82 3.44
N SER A 259 30.30 -18.92 2.89
CA SER A 259 29.10 -18.36 3.54
C SER A 259 27.79 -19.07 3.16
N GLY A 260 27.86 -20.12 2.31
CA GLY A 260 26.69 -20.86 1.83
C GLY A 260 25.75 -20.01 0.97
N GLN A 261 26.29 -19.01 0.25
CA GLN A 261 25.51 -18.20 -0.68
C GLN A 261 25.34 -18.90 -2.02
N PRO A 262 24.24 -18.65 -2.76
CA PRO A 262 24.02 -19.21 -4.09
C PRO A 262 25.18 -18.90 -5.04
N MET A 263 25.54 -19.86 -5.85
CA MET A 263 26.62 -19.79 -6.83
C MET A 263 26.11 -19.66 -8.26
N THR A 264 24.87 -20.09 -8.52
CA THR A 264 24.22 -20.08 -9.84
C THR A 264 22.83 -19.45 -9.75
N PHE A 265 22.25 -19.15 -10.92
CA PHE A 265 20.86 -18.71 -11.03
C PHE A 265 19.89 -19.75 -10.44
N GLU A 266 20.12 -21.04 -10.70
CA GLU A 266 19.30 -22.14 -10.18
C GLU A 266 19.40 -22.22 -8.66
N ASP A 267 20.61 -22.10 -8.08
CA ASP A 267 20.81 -22.05 -6.63
C ASP A 267 20.06 -20.84 -6.02
N MET A 268 20.08 -19.71 -6.72
CA MET A 268 19.37 -18.51 -6.27
C MET A 268 17.87 -18.70 -6.34
N VAL A 269 17.33 -19.25 -7.43
CA VAL A 269 15.92 -19.59 -7.58
C VAL A 269 15.48 -20.57 -6.50
N GLU A 270 16.30 -21.61 -6.24
CA GLU A 270 16.00 -22.59 -5.20
C GLU A 270 16.06 -21.97 -3.79
N ARG A 271 17.05 -21.11 -3.54
CA ARG A 271 17.12 -20.37 -2.27
C ARG A 271 15.97 -19.38 -2.10
N VAL A 272 15.57 -18.71 -3.17
CA VAL A 272 14.37 -17.86 -3.18
C VAL A 272 13.14 -18.73 -2.88
N LYS A 273 12.98 -19.89 -3.52
CA LYS A 273 11.92 -20.85 -3.18
C LYS A 273 11.97 -21.30 -1.72
N GLN A 274 13.17 -21.60 -1.18
CA GLN A 274 13.34 -22.00 0.22
C GLN A 274 13.12 -20.84 1.21
N MET A 275 13.51 -19.61 0.86
CA MET A 275 13.16 -18.42 1.65
C MET A 275 11.66 -18.18 1.69
N PHE A 276 10.97 -18.48 0.58
CA PHE A 276 9.52 -18.46 0.51
C PHE A 276 8.86 -19.64 1.24
N GLN A 277 9.54 -20.79 1.35
CA GLN A 277 9.11 -21.91 2.20
C GLN A 277 9.40 -21.68 3.69
N GLY A 278 10.33 -20.77 4.02
CA GLY A 278 10.75 -20.48 5.41
C GLY A 278 10.29 -19.14 6.00
N GLY A 279 9.62 -18.27 5.24
CA GLY A 279 9.22 -16.92 5.70
C GLY A 279 8.59 -16.04 4.63
N GLY A 280 8.55 -16.47 3.38
CA GLY A 280 7.76 -15.88 2.31
C GLY A 280 6.37 -16.52 2.25
N ARG A 281 5.40 -15.83 1.68
CA ARG A 281 4.07 -16.41 1.43
C ARG A 281 4.22 -17.75 0.73
N ALA A 282 3.79 -18.83 1.38
CA ALA A 282 3.58 -20.09 0.69
C ALA A 282 2.68 -19.86 -0.54
N PRO A 283 2.85 -20.59 -1.66
CA PRO A 283 1.86 -20.54 -2.73
C PRO A 283 0.49 -20.74 -2.09
N ALA A 284 -0.47 -19.87 -2.46
CA ALA A 284 -1.81 -19.91 -1.91
C ALA A 284 -2.31 -21.37 -1.94
N PRO A 285 -2.80 -21.92 -0.83
CA PRO A 285 -3.30 -23.28 -0.83
C PRO A 285 -4.37 -23.43 -1.92
N PRO A 286 -4.42 -24.55 -2.65
CA PRO A 286 -5.42 -24.75 -3.69
C PRO A 286 -6.80 -24.70 -3.05
N VAL A 287 -7.65 -23.79 -3.53
CA VAL A 287 -9.05 -23.73 -3.11
C VAL A 287 -9.71 -25.06 -3.50
N GLN A 288 -10.37 -25.73 -2.56
CA GLN A 288 -10.94 -27.06 -2.80
C GLN A 288 -11.97 -27.01 -3.94
N ALA A 289 -11.67 -27.68 -5.05
CA ALA A 289 -12.51 -27.69 -6.25
C ALA A 289 -13.95 -28.18 -6.01
N ASN A 290 -14.15 -29.02 -5.00
CA ASN A 290 -15.44 -29.66 -4.71
C ASN A 290 -16.50 -28.74 -4.08
N SER A 291 -16.16 -27.48 -3.77
CA SER A 291 -17.09 -26.49 -3.20
C SER A 291 -17.34 -25.28 -4.13
N ARG A 292 -16.78 -25.29 -5.35
CA ARG A 292 -17.03 -24.23 -6.33
C ARG A 292 -18.41 -24.34 -6.94
N GLY A 293 -19.06 -23.21 -7.15
CA GLY A 293 -20.35 -23.13 -7.82
C GLY A 293 -20.59 -21.76 -8.40
N GLN A 294 -21.58 -21.69 -9.32
CA GLN A 294 -21.97 -20.44 -9.98
C GLN A 294 -22.21 -19.34 -8.95
N LEU A 295 -21.55 -18.22 -9.12
CA LEU A 295 -21.76 -17.02 -8.30
C LEU A 295 -23.09 -16.36 -8.63
N TYR A 296 -23.83 -16.03 -7.60
CA TYR A 296 -24.97 -15.12 -7.63
C TYR A 296 -24.68 -13.93 -6.74
N ALA A 297 -25.06 -12.74 -7.16
CA ALA A 297 -24.90 -11.52 -6.37
C ALA A 297 -26.10 -10.58 -6.54
N GLY A 298 -26.43 -9.85 -5.49
CA GLY A 298 -27.47 -8.83 -5.48
C GLY A 298 -27.21 -7.82 -4.39
N ALA A 299 -27.73 -6.64 -4.52
CA ALA A 299 -27.50 -5.57 -3.56
C ALA A 299 -28.77 -4.74 -3.30
N ALA A 300 -28.78 -4.07 -2.16
CA ALA A 300 -29.80 -3.10 -1.79
C ALA A 300 -29.23 -2.10 -0.78
N LYS A 301 -29.83 -0.92 -0.71
CA LYS A 301 -29.55 0.06 0.35
C LYS A 301 -30.82 0.62 0.92
N VAL A 302 -30.76 1.09 2.15
CA VAL A 302 -31.88 1.74 2.83
C VAL A 302 -31.40 2.97 3.58
N ASP A 303 -32.15 4.05 3.46
CA ASP A 303 -31.94 5.28 4.22
C ASP A 303 -32.30 5.05 5.69
N ILE A 304 -31.39 5.34 6.59
CA ILE A 304 -31.53 5.22 8.04
C ILE A 304 -31.49 6.58 8.74
N THR A 305 -31.39 7.69 7.99
CA THR A 305 -31.33 9.04 8.54
C THR A 305 -32.56 9.33 9.38
N PRO A 306 -32.42 9.90 10.58
CA PRO A 306 -33.59 10.32 11.36
C PRO A 306 -34.23 11.56 10.76
N ASP A 307 -35.53 11.79 11.06
CA ASP A 307 -36.17 13.05 10.74
C ASP A 307 -35.50 14.21 11.52
N GLU A 308 -35.48 15.41 10.97
CA GLU A 308 -34.90 16.60 11.64
C GLU A 308 -35.52 16.87 13.04
N LYS A 309 -36.81 16.55 13.23
CA LYS A 309 -37.50 16.70 14.51
C LYS A 309 -36.99 15.77 15.63
N ASP A 310 -36.33 14.66 15.24
CA ASP A 310 -35.84 13.64 16.16
C ASP A 310 -34.34 13.81 16.47
N LEU A 311 -33.72 14.86 15.90
CA LEU A 311 -32.30 15.19 16.15
C LEU A 311 -32.12 15.75 17.58
N PRO A 312 -30.94 15.52 18.18
CA PRO A 312 -30.58 16.12 19.46
C PRO A 312 -30.67 17.66 19.40
N PRO A 313 -30.99 18.34 20.52
CA PRO A 313 -31.04 19.81 20.55
C PRO A 313 -29.70 20.51 20.21
N THR A 314 -28.59 19.79 20.33
CA THR A 314 -27.25 20.27 19.97
C THR A 314 -26.94 20.11 18.47
N SER A 315 -27.76 19.39 17.73
CA SER A 315 -27.55 19.16 16.31
C SER A 315 -27.71 20.46 15.51
N GLN A 316 -26.90 20.59 14.47
CA GLN A 316 -26.99 21.69 13.48
C GLN A 316 -27.68 21.23 12.18
N GLY A 317 -28.48 20.15 12.23
CA GLY A 317 -29.23 19.62 11.10
C GLY A 317 -28.56 18.43 10.40
N ILE A 318 -28.99 18.15 9.20
CA ILE A 318 -28.51 17.07 8.35
C ILE A 318 -27.66 17.66 7.21
N LEU A 319 -26.43 17.19 7.06
CA LEU A 319 -25.56 17.58 5.95
C LEU A 319 -25.75 16.64 4.76
N ASP A 320 -25.74 15.34 5.05
CA ASP A 320 -26.02 14.28 4.08
C ASP A 320 -26.67 13.08 4.78
N HIS A 321 -27.24 12.17 3.98
CA HIS A 321 -28.00 11.04 4.49
C HIS A 321 -27.09 9.87 4.85
N CYS A 322 -27.48 9.15 5.90
CA CYS A 322 -26.85 7.90 6.34
C CYS A 322 -27.65 6.70 5.81
N TYR A 323 -26.94 5.70 5.30
CA TYR A 323 -27.55 4.50 4.73
C TYR A 323 -27.06 3.23 5.44
N VAL A 324 -27.81 2.15 5.31
CA VAL A 324 -27.26 0.80 5.40
C VAL A 324 -27.22 0.20 4.00
N ARG A 325 -26.07 -0.33 3.64
CA ARG A 325 -25.81 -0.96 2.35
C ARG A 325 -25.58 -2.44 2.53
N VAL A 326 -26.23 -3.24 1.69
CA VAL A 326 -26.18 -4.70 1.74
C VAL A 326 -25.75 -5.24 0.39
N ILE A 327 -24.71 -6.08 0.40
CA ILE A 327 -24.29 -6.86 -0.77
C ILE A 327 -24.43 -8.33 -0.39
N ALA A 328 -25.38 -9.02 -1.01
CA ALA A 328 -25.62 -10.43 -0.81
C ALA A 328 -25.04 -11.24 -1.97
N PHE A 329 -24.42 -12.36 -1.68
CA PHE A 329 -23.84 -13.27 -2.68
C PHE A 329 -23.86 -14.72 -2.23
N GLY A 330 -23.70 -15.64 -3.19
CA GLY A 330 -23.68 -17.06 -2.90
C GLY A 330 -23.22 -17.87 -4.10
N ASN A 331 -22.85 -19.13 -3.87
CA ASN A 331 -22.32 -20.04 -4.90
C ASN A 331 -23.28 -21.19 -5.25
N GLY A 332 -24.57 -21.02 -5.00
CA GLY A 332 -25.58 -22.05 -5.21
C GLY A 332 -25.73 -23.05 -4.05
N THR A 333 -24.70 -23.21 -3.20
CA THR A 333 -24.72 -24.11 -2.03
C THR A 333 -24.81 -23.35 -0.71
N THR A 334 -24.21 -22.20 -0.62
CA THR A 334 -24.26 -21.32 0.56
C THR A 334 -24.38 -19.86 0.14
N LYS A 335 -24.83 -19.02 1.07
CA LYS A 335 -24.95 -17.58 0.89
C LYS A 335 -24.19 -16.83 1.96
N ALA A 336 -23.75 -15.61 1.64
CA ALA A 336 -23.14 -14.67 2.57
C ALA A 336 -23.55 -13.23 2.23
N ALA A 337 -23.26 -12.30 3.13
CA ALA A 337 -23.52 -10.88 2.88
C ALA A 337 -22.52 -9.97 3.59
N PHE A 338 -22.26 -8.81 2.99
CA PHE A 338 -21.69 -7.63 3.64
C PHE A 338 -22.84 -6.69 4.00
N VAL A 339 -22.87 -6.20 5.24
CA VAL A 339 -23.86 -5.24 5.75
C VAL A 339 -23.11 -4.09 6.39
N THR A 340 -23.09 -2.95 5.73
CA THR A 340 -22.35 -1.75 6.14
C THR A 340 -23.28 -0.66 6.61
N PHE A 341 -22.98 -0.10 7.79
CA PHE A 341 -23.75 1.00 8.40
C PHE A 341 -22.98 2.31 8.28
N ASP A 342 -23.61 3.38 7.84
CA ASP A 342 -23.08 4.75 7.99
C ASP A 342 -23.18 5.19 9.46
N ALA A 343 -22.32 4.58 10.28
CA ALA A 343 -22.28 4.75 11.72
C ALA A 343 -20.86 4.45 12.25
N GLY A 344 -20.59 4.83 13.50
CA GLY A 344 -19.31 4.55 14.16
C GLY A 344 -18.99 3.05 14.23
N ASN A 345 -20.00 2.21 14.43
CA ASN A 345 -19.88 0.75 14.49
C ASN A 345 -21.13 0.10 13.88
N ALA A 346 -21.03 -1.19 13.54
CA ALA A 346 -22.21 -1.98 13.24
C ALA A 346 -23.16 -2.03 14.44
N ASN A 347 -24.47 -1.88 14.19
CA ASN A 347 -25.46 -1.94 15.26
C ASN A 347 -25.65 -3.37 15.75
N ALA A 348 -25.22 -3.63 16.99
CA ALA A 348 -25.19 -4.98 17.57
C ALA A 348 -26.60 -5.59 17.74
N GLN A 349 -27.63 -4.79 18.05
CA GLN A 349 -28.99 -5.27 18.20
C GLN A 349 -29.59 -5.69 16.86
N VAL A 350 -29.38 -4.89 15.82
CA VAL A 350 -29.79 -5.19 14.44
C VAL A 350 -29.06 -6.40 13.91
N ALA A 351 -27.73 -6.47 14.09
CA ALA A 351 -26.91 -7.61 13.65
C ALA A 351 -27.37 -8.91 14.30
N LYS A 352 -27.64 -8.90 15.62
CA LYS A 352 -28.15 -10.05 16.35
C LYS A 352 -29.51 -10.50 15.81
N TYR A 353 -30.44 -9.56 15.61
CA TYR A 353 -31.76 -9.87 15.04
C TYR A 353 -31.64 -10.54 13.66
N ILE A 354 -30.78 -9.99 12.80
CA ILE A 354 -30.58 -10.55 11.45
C ILE A 354 -29.97 -11.96 11.54
N ASP A 355 -28.96 -12.19 12.37
CA ASP A 355 -28.34 -13.51 12.55
C ASP A 355 -29.39 -14.56 13.00
N GLU A 356 -30.28 -14.21 13.92
CA GLU A 356 -31.34 -15.10 14.43
C GLU A 356 -32.37 -15.49 13.37
N HIS A 357 -32.62 -14.62 12.36
CA HIS A 357 -33.68 -14.83 11.35
C HIS A 357 -33.14 -15.23 9.97
N ALA A 358 -31.92 -14.83 9.61
CA ALA A 358 -31.36 -15.02 8.27
C ALA A 358 -31.22 -16.51 7.87
N ALA A 359 -30.87 -17.37 8.81
CA ALA A 359 -30.71 -18.80 8.53
C ALA A 359 -32.02 -19.46 8.12
N THR A 360 -33.11 -19.15 8.82
CA THR A 360 -34.41 -19.78 8.63
C THR A 360 -35.21 -19.14 7.50
N GLU A 361 -35.14 -17.81 7.34
CA GLU A 361 -35.96 -17.09 6.37
C GLU A 361 -35.26 -16.88 5.01
N LEU A 362 -33.92 -16.74 4.99
CA LEU A 362 -33.16 -16.38 3.79
C LEU A 362 -32.14 -17.46 3.36
N GLY A 363 -31.90 -18.48 4.20
CA GLY A 363 -30.89 -19.50 3.94
C GLY A 363 -29.46 -18.95 3.97
N ILE A 364 -29.19 -17.93 4.80
CA ILE A 364 -27.83 -17.45 5.09
C ILE A 364 -27.43 -18.06 6.43
N PRO A 365 -26.45 -18.97 6.47
CA PRO A 365 -26.03 -19.59 7.72
C PRO A 365 -25.54 -18.55 8.73
N GLU A 366 -25.71 -18.85 10.01
CA GLU A 366 -25.09 -18.06 11.08
C GLU A 366 -23.57 -17.95 10.86
N GLY A 367 -23.05 -16.75 10.99
CA GLY A 367 -21.61 -16.49 10.74
C GLY A 367 -21.25 -16.07 9.31
N ASN A 368 -22.22 -16.16 8.37
CA ASN A 368 -21.98 -15.81 6.98
C ASN A 368 -22.31 -14.34 6.64
N ILE A 369 -22.56 -13.50 7.64
CA ILE A 369 -22.78 -12.08 7.43
C ILE A 369 -21.68 -11.30 8.16
N LEU A 370 -20.94 -10.46 7.41
CA LEU A 370 -19.99 -9.53 7.98
C LEU A 370 -20.67 -8.16 8.09
N TYR A 371 -20.79 -7.68 9.32
CA TYR A 371 -21.35 -6.37 9.63
C TYR A 371 -20.24 -5.42 10.01
N ASN A 372 -20.19 -4.24 9.40
CA ASN A 372 -19.23 -3.19 9.75
C ASN A 372 -19.84 -1.80 9.75
N GLY A 373 -19.23 -0.87 10.46
CA GLY A 373 -19.48 0.56 10.32
C GLY A 373 -18.54 1.20 9.29
N THR A 374 -18.96 2.31 8.68
CA THR A 374 -18.07 3.21 7.94
C THR A 374 -17.16 4.00 8.86
N HIS A 375 -17.45 3.96 10.13
CA HIS A 375 -16.78 4.66 11.23
C HIS A 375 -16.95 6.18 11.18
N THR A 376 -18.03 6.68 10.55
CA THR A 376 -18.36 8.11 10.67
C THR A 376 -18.66 8.50 12.11
N HIS A 377 -18.04 9.60 12.56
CA HIS A 377 -18.27 10.18 13.89
C HIS A 377 -19.46 11.15 13.91
N SER A 378 -20.06 11.41 12.78
CA SER A 378 -21.20 12.31 12.60
C SER A 378 -22.48 11.57 12.18
N GLY A 379 -22.45 10.24 12.14
CA GLY A 379 -23.60 9.41 11.77
C GLY A 379 -24.72 9.46 12.81
N SER A 380 -25.95 9.41 12.32
CA SER A 380 -27.15 9.22 13.14
C SER A 380 -28.18 8.38 12.39
N SER A 381 -29.00 7.64 13.12
CA SER A 381 -30.01 6.77 12.52
C SER A 381 -31.31 6.81 13.28
N VAL A 382 -32.40 6.42 12.62
CA VAL A 382 -33.61 5.98 13.30
C VAL A 382 -33.30 4.88 14.30
N ARG A 383 -34.15 4.63 15.29
CA ARG A 383 -33.81 3.78 16.44
C ARG A 383 -34.79 2.62 16.61
N GLY A 384 -34.36 1.64 17.43
CA GLY A 384 -35.17 0.51 17.87
C GLY A 384 -35.67 -0.35 16.73
N ASP A 385 -36.95 -0.72 16.79
CA ASP A 385 -37.59 -1.63 15.83
C ASP A 385 -37.61 -1.06 14.41
N GLU A 386 -37.77 0.25 14.27
CA GLU A 386 -37.75 0.91 12.95
C GLU A 386 -36.41 0.70 12.22
N LEU A 387 -35.28 0.87 12.91
CA LEU A 387 -33.99 0.61 12.32
C LEU A 387 -33.86 -0.88 11.92
N THR A 388 -34.28 -1.78 12.81
CA THR A 388 -34.23 -3.22 12.57
C THR A 388 -35.06 -3.61 11.35
N GLU A 389 -36.31 -3.10 11.25
CA GLU A 389 -37.21 -3.38 10.12
C GLU A 389 -36.64 -2.85 8.80
N ARG A 390 -36.12 -1.61 8.78
CA ARG A 390 -35.52 -1.02 7.57
C ARG A 390 -34.32 -1.87 7.10
N VAL A 391 -33.40 -2.21 7.99
CA VAL A 391 -32.19 -2.99 7.63
C VAL A 391 -32.55 -4.41 7.22
N TRP A 392 -33.47 -5.08 7.96
CA TRP A 392 -33.95 -6.39 7.59
C TRP A 392 -34.64 -6.41 6.23
N GLY A 393 -35.42 -5.36 5.92
CA GLY A 393 -35.99 -5.15 4.58
C GLY A 393 -34.94 -5.06 3.48
N ALA A 394 -33.85 -4.33 3.72
CA ALA A 394 -32.74 -4.23 2.78
C ALA A 394 -32.00 -5.57 2.58
N VAL A 395 -31.79 -6.36 3.65
CA VAL A 395 -31.19 -7.70 3.53
C VAL A 395 -32.06 -8.61 2.67
N LYS A 396 -33.40 -8.63 2.92
CA LYS A 396 -34.33 -9.38 2.08
C LYS A 396 -34.30 -8.95 0.63
N GLN A 397 -34.24 -7.64 0.39
CA GLN A 397 -34.23 -7.09 -0.96
C GLN A 397 -32.92 -7.44 -1.69
N ALA A 398 -31.75 -7.38 -1.01
CA ALA A 398 -30.46 -7.77 -1.60
C ALA A 398 -30.47 -9.24 -2.03
N ILE A 399 -31.04 -10.13 -1.21
CA ILE A 399 -31.20 -11.55 -1.55
C ILE A 399 -32.17 -11.74 -2.73
N ALA A 400 -33.29 -10.99 -2.76
CA ALA A 400 -34.24 -11.08 -3.86
C ALA A 400 -33.69 -10.55 -5.19
N ASN A 401 -32.73 -9.63 -5.13
CA ASN A 401 -32.04 -9.05 -6.29
C ASN A 401 -30.89 -9.95 -6.82
N MET A 402 -30.60 -11.08 -6.19
CA MET A 402 -29.48 -11.94 -6.64
C MET A 402 -29.72 -12.51 -8.04
N VAL A 403 -28.76 -12.31 -8.92
CA VAL A 403 -28.72 -12.81 -10.28
C VAL A 403 -27.39 -13.56 -10.52
N PRO A 404 -27.28 -14.40 -11.56
CA PRO A 404 -26.01 -14.98 -11.96
C PRO A 404 -24.99 -13.87 -12.20
N ALA A 405 -23.81 -13.99 -11.58
CA ALA A 405 -22.85 -12.91 -11.50
C ALA A 405 -21.40 -13.42 -11.67
N LYS A 406 -20.49 -12.50 -11.77
CA LYS A 406 -19.04 -12.68 -11.68
C LYS A 406 -18.46 -11.67 -10.70
N VAL A 407 -17.33 -12.02 -10.08
CA VAL A 407 -16.62 -11.17 -9.12
C VAL A 407 -15.20 -10.90 -9.58
N GLY A 408 -14.77 -9.66 -9.43
CA GLY A 408 -13.38 -9.23 -9.62
C GLY A 408 -12.81 -8.65 -8.35
N TYR A 409 -11.49 -8.71 -8.22
CA TYR A 409 -10.72 -8.04 -7.18
C TYR A 409 -9.61 -7.21 -7.81
N GLY A 410 -9.35 -6.05 -7.23
CA GLY A 410 -8.23 -5.19 -7.59
C GLY A 410 -7.78 -4.33 -6.43
N GLU A 411 -6.59 -3.79 -6.53
CA GLU A 411 -6.03 -2.84 -5.57
C GLU A 411 -5.58 -1.58 -6.29
N GLY A 412 -5.82 -0.45 -5.65
CA GLY A 412 -5.32 0.86 -6.02
C GLY A 412 -4.58 1.50 -4.85
N VAL A 413 -4.20 2.75 -4.99
CA VAL A 413 -3.40 3.48 -4.00
C VAL A 413 -3.97 4.87 -3.78
N SER A 414 -4.23 5.23 -2.51
CA SER A 414 -4.64 6.59 -2.15
C SER A 414 -3.78 7.12 -1.02
N TYR A 415 -3.40 8.40 -1.11
CA TYR A 415 -2.57 9.09 -0.11
C TYR A 415 -3.39 10.06 0.75
N LEU A 416 -4.67 9.74 0.98
CA LEU A 416 -5.57 10.60 1.74
C LEU A 416 -5.43 10.45 3.27
N ASN A 417 -4.77 9.38 3.74
CA ASN A 417 -4.57 9.10 5.16
C ASN A 417 -3.14 9.40 5.63
N VAL A 418 -2.97 9.59 6.94
CA VAL A 418 -1.68 9.78 7.61
C VAL A 418 -1.76 9.23 9.03
N LYS A 419 -0.64 8.68 9.55
CA LYS A 419 -0.55 8.31 10.97
C LYS A 419 -0.75 9.55 11.84
N ARG A 420 -1.49 9.41 12.95
CA ARG A 420 -1.89 10.55 13.80
C ARG A 420 -1.19 10.63 15.16
N ASP A 421 -0.41 9.63 15.53
CA ASP A 421 0.34 9.60 16.79
C ASP A 421 1.69 10.27 16.58
N LEU A 422 1.78 11.56 16.90
CA LEU A 422 2.97 12.38 16.68
C LEU A 422 3.71 12.61 18.00
N PHE A 423 5.01 12.29 18.05
CA PHE A 423 5.90 12.83 19.06
C PHE A 423 6.39 14.21 18.61
N ASP A 424 6.02 15.25 19.33
CA ASP A 424 6.47 16.62 19.07
C ASP A 424 7.81 16.87 19.78
N PRO A 425 8.95 16.91 19.09
CA PRO A 425 10.26 17.08 19.71
C PRO A 425 10.47 18.49 20.27
N GLU A 426 9.74 19.51 19.79
CA GLU A 426 9.83 20.87 20.30
C GLU A 426 9.14 21.01 21.66
N ARG A 427 8.02 20.31 21.82
CA ARG A 427 7.27 20.25 23.09
C ARG A 427 7.76 19.13 24.02
N GLY A 428 8.51 18.16 23.49
CA GLY A 428 8.96 16.98 24.24
C GLY A 428 7.83 16.07 24.68
N THR A 429 6.72 16.02 23.93
CA THR A 429 5.52 15.29 24.31
C THR A 429 4.78 14.68 23.11
N TRP A 430 3.97 13.68 23.39
CA TRP A 430 3.07 13.09 22.39
C TRP A 430 1.85 13.98 22.16
N TRP A 431 1.35 13.96 20.92
CA TRP A 431 0.21 14.76 20.50
C TRP A 431 -0.56 14.07 19.35
N GLU A 432 -1.84 14.40 19.20
CA GLU A 432 -2.61 14.03 18.01
C GLU A 432 -2.26 15.00 16.86
N GLY A 433 -1.49 14.55 15.92
CA GLY A 433 -1.01 15.33 14.76
C GLY A 433 -0.46 14.42 13.66
N PRO A 434 -0.21 14.96 12.46
CA PRO A 434 0.23 14.16 11.33
C PRO A 434 1.69 13.72 11.48
N ASP A 435 1.90 12.43 11.72
CA ASP A 435 3.21 11.79 11.64
C ASP A 435 3.43 11.29 10.20
N TYR A 436 4.10 12.10 9.39
CA TYR A 436 4.35 11.81 7.98
C TYR A 436 5.34 10.67 7.76
N ASP A 437 6.15 10.32 8.75
CA ASP A 437 7.12 9.23 8.71
C ASP A 437 6.52 7.92 9.27
N GLY A 438 5.32 7.98 9.84
CA GLY A 438 4.61 6.86 10.44
C GLY A 438 4.08 5.87 9.40
N LYS A 439 3.98 4.59 9.81
CA LYS A 439 3.41 3.53 8.97
C LYS A 439 1.96 3.84 8.63
N SER A 440 1.59 3.75 7.35
CA SER A 440 0.24 4.04 6.86
C SER A 440 -0.04 3.22 5.60
N ASP A 441 -1.03 2.33 5.64
CA ASP A 441 -1.46 1.54 4.48
C ASP A 441 -2.20 2.44 3.50
N LYS A 442 -1.68 2.56 2.29
CA LYS A 442 -2.24 3.36 1.21
C LYS A 442 -3.12 2.55 0.26
N THR A 443 -3.30 1.27 0.52
CA THR A 443 -4.03 0.36 -0.36
C THR A 443 -5.53 0.69 -0.35
N VAL A 444 -6.10 0.86 -1.52
CA VAL A 444 -7.54 0.84 -1.78
C VAL A 444 -7.89 -0.52 -2.36
N ALA A 445 -8.40 -1.44 -1.53
CA ALA A 445 -8.77 -2.78 -1.97
C ALA A 445 -10.25 -2.81 -2.38
N VAL A 446 -10.54 -3.43 -3.53
CA VAL A 446 -11.86 -3.37 -4.18
C VAL A 446 -12.32 -4.75 -4.61
N ILE A 447 -13.48 -5.17 -4.14
CA ILE A 447 -14.24 -6.31 -4.66
C ILE A 447 -15.39 -5.75 -5.50
N TYR A 448 -15.56 -6.21 -6.73
CA TYR A 448 -16.60 -5.74 -7.63
C TYR A 448 -17.43 -6.89 -8.18
N PHE A 449 -18.74 -6.72 -8.15
CA PHE A 449 -19.74 -7.68 -8.62
C PHE A 449 -20.45 -7.15 -9.85
N GLU A 450 -20.55 -7.98 -10.88
CA GLU A 450 -21.22 -7.67 -12.14
C GLU A 450 -22.04 -8.89 -12.59
N SER A 451 -23.21 -8.68 -13.18
CA SER A 451 -23.98 -9.80 -13.75
C SER A 451 -23.24 -10.43 -14.93
N LEU A 452 -23.60 -11.67 -15.28
CA LEU A 452 -23.00 -12.32 -16.49
C LEU A 452 -23.30 -11.57 -17.77
N GLU A 453 -24.33 -10.70 -17.77
CA GLU A 453 -24.72 -9.86 -18.92
C GLU A 453 -23.95 -8.53 -18.94
N GLY A 454 -23.08 -8.27 -17.98
CA GLY A 454 -22.28 -7.05 -17.90
C GLY A 454 -22.97 -5.89 -17.19
N LYS A 455 -24.09 -6.12 -16.44
CA LYS A 455 -24.72 -5.08 -15.62
C LYS A 455 -23.98 -4.98 -14.28
N PRO A 456 -23.43 -3.79 -13.89
CA PRO A 456 -22.88 -3.55 -12.57
C PRO A 456 -23.91 -3.81 -11.45
N ILE A 457 -23.49 -4.50 -10.38
CA ILE A 457 -24.33 -4.84 -9.23
C ILE A 457 -23.87 -4.07 -7.99
N ALA A 458 -22.62 -4.25 -7.58
CA ALA A 458 -22.11 -3.65 -6.36
C ALA A 458 -20.57 -3.63 -6.30
N THR A 459 -20.05 -2.79 -5.42
CA THR A 459 -18.63 -2.83 -5.01
C THR A 459 -18.50 -2.75 -3.50
N TYR A 460 -17.60 -3.56 -2.93
CA TYR A 460 -17.16 -3.47 -1.54
C TYR A 460 -15.71 -3.02 -1.56
N PHE A 461 -15.40 -1.86 -0.98
CA PHE A 461 -14.07 -1.28 -1.04
C PHE A 461 -13.57 -0.88 0.35
N ASN A 462 -12.27 -1.05 0.57
CA ASN A 462 -11.62 -0.91 1.87
C ASN A 462 -10.50 0.13 1.80
N TYR A 463 -10.47 1.03 2.79
CA TYR A 463 -9.40 2.00 2.96
C TYR A 463 -9.20 2.35 4.43
N ALA A 464 -7.96 2.52 4.87
CA ALA A 464 -7.59 2.75 6.26
C ALA A 464 -7.52 4.25 6.59
N MET A 465 -8.69 4.89 6.86
CA MET A 465 -8.76 6.31 7.24
C MET A 465 -9.97 6.54 8.14
N HIS A 466 -9.79 7.26 9.25
CA HIS A 466 -10.87 7.67 10.16
C HIS A 466 -11.85 8.65 9.49
N ALA A 467 -13.13 8.42 9.67
CA ALA A 467 -14.19 9.28 9.14
C ALA A 467 -14.58 10.36 10.16
N VAL A 468 -13.67 11.36 10.33
CA VAL A 468 -13.74 12.40 11.37
C VAL A 468 -13.73 13.84 10.82
N ILE A 469 -13.83 14.01 9.51
CA ILE A 469 -13.72 15.33 8.87
C ILE A 469 -14.84 16.26 9.36
N THR A 470 -16.06 15.75 9.47
CA THR A 470 -17.25 16.51 9.88
C THR A 470 -17.50 16.58 11.39
N GLY A 471 -16.62 15.99 12.19
CA GLY A 471 -16.82 15.83 13.64
C GLY A 471 -17.14 17.10 14.43
N ASN A 472 -16.69 18.28 13.97
CA ASN A 472 -16.95 19.58 14.62
C ASN A 472 -18.20 20.30 14.07
N THR A 473 -18.82 19.81 13.02
CA THR A 473 -19.99 20.47 12.40
C THR A 473 -21.25 20.33 13.24
N ASP A 474 -21.34 19.28 14.06
CA ASP A 474 -22.54 18.84 14.78
C ASP A 474 -23.75 18.58 13.85
N LYS A 475 -23.48 18.31 12.56
CA LYS A 475 -24.47 17.88 11.58
C LYS A 475 -24.42 16.36 11.40
N VAL A 476 -25.58 15.76 11.08
CA VAL A 476 -25.62 14.36 10.67
C VAL A 476 -24.95 14.21 9.30
N SER A 477 -24.01 13.29 9.20
CA SER A 477 -23.26 13.03 7.97
C SER A 477 -22.66 11.62 7.97
N ALA A 478 -22.63 10.99 6.80
CA ALA A 478 -21.88 9.77 6.55
C ALA A 478 -20.38 10.05 6.28
N ASP A 479 -19.94 11.33 6.37
CA ASP A 479 -18.57 11.80 6.15
C ASP A 479 -18.03 11.42 4.76
N PHE A 480 -16.71 11.38 4.56
CA PHE A 480 -16.12 11.03 3.26
C PHE A 480 -16.50 9.62 2.75
N PRO A 481 -16.75 8.60 3.60
CA PRO A 481 -17.22 7.30 3.11
C PRO A 481 -18.55 7.43 2.35
N GLY A 482 -19.54 8.09 2.94
CA GLY A 482 -20.84 8.28 2.30
C GLY A 482 -20.77 9.09 1.01
N GLU A 483 -19.92 10.11 0.96
CA GLU A 483 -19.66 10.83 -0.30
C GLU A 483 -19.00 9.94 -1.35
N ALA A 484 -18.00 9.11 -0.98
CA ALA A 484 -17.35 8.18 -1.91
C ALA A 484 -18.35 7.16 -2.47
N GLU A 485 -19.17 6.56 -1.60
CA GLU A 485 -20.22 5.61 -1.96
C GLU A 485 -21.24 6.24 -2.91
N THR A 486 -21.78 7.39 -2.55
CA THR A 486 -22.77 8.13 -3.36
C THR A 486 -22.17 8.58 -4.70
N TYR A 487 -20.90 9.03 -4.69
CA TYR A 487 -20.19 9.40 -5.91
C TYR A 487 -20.05 8.21 -6.86
N ILE A 488 -19.59 7.06 -6.37
CA ILE A 488 -19.46 5.83 -7.18
C ILE A 488 -20.85 5.41 -7.71
N GLU A 489 -21.88 5.32 -6.83
CA GLU A 489 -23.23 4.95 -7.20
C GLU A 489 -23.79 5.83 -8.32
N SER A 490 -23.52 7.15 -8.26
CA SER A 490 -23.94 8.10 -9.31
C SER A 490 -23.38 7.81 -10.70
N ARG A 491 -22.25 7.08 -10.76
CA ARG A 491 -21.56 6.75 -12.03
C ARG A 491 -22.00 5.42 -12.64
N TYR A 492 -22.52 4.50 -11.80
CA TYR A 492 -22.93 3.17 -12.25
C TYR A 492 -24.46 3.03 -12.37
N GLY A 493 -25.22 3.93 -11.78
CA GLY A 493 -26.68 3.99 -11.89
C GLY A 493 -27.41 3.68 -10.57
N PRO A 494 -28.74 3.87 -10.54
CA PRO A 494 -29.52 3.89 -9.29
C PRO A 494 -29.61 2.54 -8.58
N ASP A 495 -29.42 1.43 -9.31
CA ASP A 495 -29.47 0.08 -8.75
C ASP A 495 -28.13 -0.38 -8.21
N PHE A 496 -27.04 0.35 -8.50
CA PHE A 496 -25.69 0.00 -8.05
C PHE A 496 -25.48 0.39 -6.59
N VAL A 497 -24.83 -0.47 -5.84
CA VAL A 497 -24.49 -0.23 -4.42
C VAL A 497 -22.98 -0.23 -4.22
N ALA A 498 -22.45 0.88 -3.74
CA ALA A 498 -21.06 0.99 -3.30
C ALA A 498 -21.02 0.94 -1.77
N SER A 499 -20.18 0.10 -1.19
CA SER A 499 -20.12 -0.14 0.25
C SER A 499 -18.68 0.02 0.75
N PHE A 500 -18.46 1.01 1.60
CA PHE A 500 -17.16 1.28 2.23
C PHE A 500 -16.93 0.41 3.44
N ALA A 501 -15.74 -0.16 3.54
CA ALA A 501 -15.27 -0.88 4.71
C ALA A 501 -14.09 -0.14 5.35
N SER A 502 -14.22 0.26 6.61
CA SER A 502 -13.11 0.85 7.33
C SER A 502 -11.97 -0.17 7.47
N GLY A 503 -10.80 0.13 6.91
CA GLY A 503 -9.57 -0.61 7.15
C GLY A 503 -9.03 -0.39 8.57
N ALA A 504 -7.82 -0.84 8.86
CA ALA A 504 -7.18 -0.60 10.14
C ALA A 504 -6.79 0.88 10.27
N ALA A 505 -7.71 1.68 10.76
CA ALA A 505 -7.64 3.12 10.83
C ALA A 505 -7.45 3.66 12.27
N GLY A 506 -7.21 2.80 13.25
CA GLY A 506 -7.11 3.21 14.65
C GLY A 506 -6.13 4.34 14.90
N ASP A 507 -5.02 4.36 14.17
CA ASP A 507 -3.97 5.38 14.20
C ASP A 507 -3.89 6.23 12.92
N GLN A 508 -4.97 6.28 12.07
CA GLN A 508 -4.92 6.94 10.76
C GLN A 508 -5.98 8.04 10.65
N ASN A 509 -5.53 9.28 10.49
CA ASN A 509 -6.39 10.44 10.22
C ASN A 509 -6.37 10.86 8.73
N PRO A 510 -7.33 11.69 8.29
CA PRO A 510 -7.22 12.40 7.02
C PRO A 510 -5.94 13.24 6.94
N LEU A 511 -5.25 13.22 5.79
CA LEU A 511 -3.98 13.93 5.56
C LEU A 511 -4.14 15.45 5.71
N TYR A 512 -5.20 16.02 5.13
CA TYR A 512 -5.51 17.44 5.24
C TYR A 512 -6.59 17.62 6.31
N PHE A 513 -6.18 17.87 7.53
CA PHE A 513 -7.04 17.92 8.72
C PHE A 513 -6.83 19.19 9.55
N GLN A 514 -6.16 20.19 8.99
CA GLN A 514 -5.76 21.43 9.67
C GLN A 514 -6.96 22.22 10.22
N GLN A 515 -8.10 22.22 9.53
CA GLN A 515 -9.31 22.91 9.99
C GLN A 515 -9.80 22.40 11.35
N THR A 516 -9.65 21.11 11.62
CA THR A 516 -9.99 20.53 12.93
C THR A 516 -9.04 21.04 14.02
N PHE A 517 -7.76 21.16 13.72
CA PHE A 517 -6.78 21.69 14.66
C PHE A 517 -7.01 23.19 14.90
N ASP A 518 -7.25 23.97 13.87
CA ASP A 518 -7.57 25.40 13.98
C ASP A 518 -8.85 25.63 14.82
N LEU A 519 -9.92 24.88 14.58
CA LEU A 519 -11.15 24.94 15.38
C LEU A 519 -10.88 24.55 16.86
N ARG A 520 -10.03 23.56 17.09
CA ARG A 520 -9.59 23.18 18.44
C ARG A 520 -8.89 24.33 19.14
N ASP A 521 -7.94 24.98 18.48
CA ASP A 521 -7.15 26.07 19.06
C ASP A 521 -8.04 27.30 19.37
N ILE A 522 -8.97 27.65 18.47
CA ILE A 522 -9.96 28.68 18.72
C ILE A 522 -10.80 28.35 19.96
N ARG A 523 -11.24 27.12 20.09
CA ARG A 523 -12.06 26.66 21.23
C ARG A 523 -11.28 26.68 22.53
N ILE A 524 -10.02 26.23 22.53
CA ILE A 524 -9.12 26.31 23.70
C ILE A 524 -8.96 27.76 24.13
N ALA A 525 -8.69 28.67 23.21
CA ALA A 525 -8.55 30.10 23.49
C ALA A 525 -9.82 30.72 24.09
N ASP A 526 -11.01 30.35 23.54
CA ASP A 526 -12.31 30.82 24.04
C ASP A 526 -12.63 30.35 25.46
N TYR A 527 -12.26 29.11 25.81
CA TYR A 527 -12.42 28.60 27.16
C TYR A 527 -11.39 29.21 28.11
N ALA A 528 -10.14 29.37 27.68
CA ALA A 528 -9.10 30.02 28.48
C ALA A 528 -9.48 31.49 28.83
N ALA A 529 -10.12 32.22 27.90
CA ALA A 529 -10.64 33.56 28.16
C ALA A 529 -11.73 33.60 29.25
N ARG A 530 -12.39 32.48 29.51
CA ARG A 530 -13.37 32.29 30.61
C ARG A 530 -12.78 31.70 31.89
N GLY A 531 -11.46 31.47 31.91
CA GLY A 531 -10.73 30.88 33.05
C GLY A 531 -10.81 29.34 33.12
N GLU A 532 -11.17 28.69 32.00
CA GLU A 532 -11.26 27.23 31.90
C GLU A 532 -10.17 26.69 30.96
N ASP A 533 -9.40 25.70 31.42
CA ASP A 533 -8.42 24.99 30.62
C ASP A 533 -9.02 23.68 30.08
N ILE A 534 -9.22 23.61 28.76
CA ILE A 534 -9.69 22.42 28.06
C ILE A 534 -8.61 21.87 27.11
N SER A 535 -7.38 22.37 27.15
CA SER A 535 -6.30 22.03 26.20
C SER A 535 -6.08 20.51 26.09
N ASN A 536 -6.23 19.78 27.21
CA ASN A 536 -6.09 18.32 27.26
C ASN A 536 -7.41 17.57 27.57
N ARG A 537 -8.57 18.26 27.63
CA ARG A 537 -9.89 17.68 27.91
C ARG A 537 -10.97 18.29 26.99
N MET A 538 -10.77 18.12 25.70
CA MET A 538 -11.66 18.71 24.71
C MET A 538 -13.08 18.15 24.83
N PRO A 539 -14.12 18.99 24.87
CA PRO A 539 -15.51 18.56 24.72
C PRO A 539 -15.73 17.88 23.36
N PRO A 540 -16.64 16.88 23.26
CA PRO A 540 -16.90 16.17 22.02
C PRO A 540 -17.54 17.09 20.97
N GLY A 541 -17.35 16.76 19.70
CA GLY A 541 -17.94 17.47 18.55
C GLY A 541 -17.58 18.94 18.54
N GLY A 542 -18.50 19.76 18.10
CA GLY A 542 -18.38 21.22 18.05
C GLY A 542 -18.84 21.95 19.30
N GLN A 543 -19.03 21.24 20.43
CA GLN A 543 -19.48 21.86 21.69
C GLN A 543 -18.54 22.98 22.13
N GLY A 544 -19.14 24.15 22.45
CA GLY A 544 -18.42 25.34 22.90
C GLY A 544 -17.76 26.17 21.81
N LEU A 545 -17.88 25.79 20.52
CA LEU A 545 -17.52 26.66 19.42
C LEU A 545 -18.51 27.83 19.32
N ASP A 546 -18.00 29.05 19.24
CA ASP A 546 -18.79 30.25 18.93
C ASP A 546 -19.03 30.33 17.41
N ARG A 547 -20.16 29.76 16.98
CA ARG A 547 -20.54 29.71 15.55
C ARG A 547 -20.96 31.06 14.97
N THR A 548 -20.98 32.16 15.76
CA THR A 548 -21.22 33.50 15.26
C THR A 548 -19.92 34.13 14.68
N LYS A 549 -18.74 33.58 15.05
CA LYS A 549 -17.44 34.04 14.52
C LYS A 549 -17.29 33.70 13.04
N PRO A 550 -16.95 34.67 12.17
CA PRO A 550 -16.75 34.41 10.75
C PRO A 550 -15.68 33.35 10.46
N GLU A 551 -14.62 33.30 11.26
CA GLU A 551 -13.55 32.33 11.13
C GLU A 551 -14.03 30.89 11.42
N VAL A 552 -14.81 30.71 12.48
CA VAL A 552 -15.41 29.41 12.82
C VAL A 552 -16.35 28.95 11.70
N GLN A 553 -17.21 29.87 11.18
CA GLN A 553 -18.09 29.57 10.04
C GLN A 553 -17.31 29.15 8.78
N ARG A 554 -16.22 29.86 8.49
CA ARG A 554 -15.34 29.54 7.35
C ARG A 554 -14.75 28.13 7.49
N LEU A 555 -14.14 27.83 8.65
CA LEU A 555 -13.49 26.53 8.91
C LEU A 555 -14.48 25.37 8.87
N LEU A 556 -15.68 25.52 9.49
CA LEU A 556 -16.74 24.52 9.41
C LEU A 556 -17.22 24.31 7.97
N GLY A 557 -17.41 25.38 7.21
CA GLY A 557 -17.76 25.29 5.79
C GLY A 557 -16.65 24.67 4.93
N GLU A 558 -15.39 24.80 5.32
CA GLU A 558 -14.26 24.11 4.67
C GLU A 558 -14.31 22.61 4.97
N GLN A 559 -14.59 22.17 6.20
CA GLN A 559 -14.78 20.76 6.54
C GLN A 559 -15.91 20.14 5.71
N GLU A 560 -17.06 20.82 5.58
CA GLU A 560 -18.16 20.33 4.75
C GLU A 560 -17.80 20.20 3.26
N ARG A 561 -16.91 21.06 2.74
CA ARG A 561 -16.39 20.93 1.36
C ARG A 561 -15.36 19.83 1.23
N MET A 562 -14.54 19.60 2.25
CA MET A 562 -13.48 18.61 2.24
C MET A 562 -14.02 17.20 2.10
N ILE A 563 -15.15 16.83 2.72
CA ILE A 563 -15.73 15.51 2.56
C ILE A 563 -15.98 15.16 1.09
N ARG A 564 -16.48 16.15 0.31
CA ARG A 564 -16.68 15.95 -1.14
C ARG A 564 -15.38 15.67 -1.86
N SER A 565 -14.33 16.45 -1.56
CA SER A 565 -13.01 16.25 -2.19
C SER A 565 -12.42 14.88 -1.85
N TYR A 566 -12.46 14.49 -0.58
CA TYR A 566 -11.95 13.20 -0.13
C TYR A 566 -12.77 12.04 -0.71
N GLY A 567 -14.10 12.13 -0.63
CA GLY A 567 -15.00 11.09 -1.15
C GLY A 567 -14.84 10.91 -2.66
N GLN A 568 -14.76 12.02 -3.42
CA GLN A 568 -14.60 11.95 -4.88
C GLN A 568 -13.22 11.43 -5.29
N ILE A 569 -12.14 11.85 -4.63
CA ILE A 569 -10.78 11.32 -4.91
C ILE A 569 -10.74 9.81 -4.65
N LEU A 570 -11.25 9.35 -3.50
CA LEU A 570 -11.31 7.93 -3.19
C LEU A 570 -12.23 7.17 -4.15
N GLY A 571 -13.38 7.77 -4.48
CA GLY A 571 -14.33 7.19 -5.43
C GLY A 571 -13.76 7.05 -6.85
N GLU A 572 -12.97 8.01 -7.32
CA GLU A 572 -12.27 7.90 -8.62
C GLU A 572 -11.21 6.80 -8.60
N GLU A 573 -10.48 6.61 -7.49
CA GLU A 573 -9.53 5.51 -7.37
C GLU A 573 -10.25 4.15 -7.41
N VAL A 574 -11.36 3.99 -6.68
CA VAL A 574 -12.19 2.76 -6.74
C VAL A 574 -12.67 2.49 -8.16
N LYS A 575 -13.19 3.49 -8.86
CA LYS A 575 -13.62 3.37 -10.27
C LYS A 575 -12.46 3.00 -11.19
N TYR A 576 -11.29 3.62 -11.00
CA TYR A 576 -10.09 3.28 -11.76
C TYR A 576 -9.71 1.82 -11.54
N VAL A 577 -9.68 1.34 -10.30
CA VAL A 577 -9.42 -0.06 -9.96
C VAL A 577 -10.43 -0.99 -10.66
N ILE A 578 -11.73 -0.70 -10.59
CA ILE A 578 -12.77 -1.50 -11.26
C ILE A 578 -12.52 -1.54 -12.78
N MET A 579 -12.24 -0.40 -13.39
CA MET A 579 -11.99 -0.30 -14.84
C MET A 579 -10.74 -1.09 -15.27
N MET A 580 -9.75 -1.20 -14.38
CA MET A 580 -8.51 -1.92 -14.64
C MET A 580 -8.58 -3.42 -14.34
N MET A 581 -9.65 -3.93 -13.73
CA MET A 581 -9.83 -5.36 -13.47
C MET A 581 -9.84 -6.16 -14.77
N ARG A 582 -9.09 -7.25 -14.82
CA ARG A 582 -8.99 -8.15 -15.98
C ARG A 582 -9.40 -9.58 -15.69
N ARG A 583 -9.39 -9.97 -14.41
CA ARG A 583 -9.76 -11.31 -13.97
C ARG A 583 -11.08 -11.25 -13.23
N PHE A 584 -12.03 -12.04 -13.68
CA PHE A 584 -13.33 -12.24 -13.07
C PHE A 584 -13.62 -13.73 -12.93
N GLU A 585 -14.14 -14.12 -11.77
CA GLU A 585 -14.56 -15.49 -11.49
C GLU A 585 -16.08 -15.57 -11.54
N THR A 586 -16.59 -16.55 -12.28
CA THR A 586 -18.03 -16.85 -12.41
C THR A 586 -18.46 -17.98 -11.47
N ASP A 587 -17.54 -18.89 -11.18
CA ASP A 587 -17.71 -19.95 -10.19
C ASP A 587 -16.75 -19.69 -9.03
N VAL A 588 -17.26 -19.75 -7.82
CA VAL A 588 -16.50 -19.42 -6.62
C VAL A 588 -16.68 -20.45 -5.53
N THR A 589 -15.66 -20.60 -4.69
CA THR A 589 -15.82 -21.19 -3.36
C THR A 589 -16.19 -20.09 -2.38
N LEU A 590 -17.03 -20.42 -1.42
CA LEU A 590 -17.45 -19.50 -0.36
C LEU A 590 -17.34 -20.20 0.99
N LYS A 591 -16.46 -19.70 1.84
CA LYS A 591 -16.25 -20.17 3.20
C LYS A 591 -16.36 -19.00 4.16
N CYS A 592 -17.07 -19.19 5.24
CA CYS A 592 -17.26 -18.17 6.26
C CYS A 592 -17.00 -18.78 7.63
N ALA A 593 -16.46 -17.98 8.54
CA ALA A 593 -16.19 -18.39 9.90
C ALA A 593 -16.28 -17.19 10.86
N ARG A 594 -16.60 -17.49 12.13
CA ARG A 594 -16.50 -16.55 13.26
C ARG A 594 -15.71 -17.19 14.38
N LYS A 595 -14.92 -16.40 15.07
CA LYS A 595 -14.11 -16.85 16.22
C LYS A 595 -14.03 -15.73 17.25
N THR A 596 -14.11 -16.06 18.51
CA THR A 596 -13.78 -15.12 19.58
C THR A 596 -12.42 -15.50 20.16
N VAL A 597 -11.52 -14.54 20.27
CA VAL A 597 -10.24 -14.71 20.97
C VAL A 597 -10.27 -13.88 22.25
N SER A 598 -9.70 -14.41 23.32
CA SER A 598 -9.62 -13.74 24.63
C SER A 598 -8.17 -13.43 24.93
N VAL A 599 -7.90 -12.21 25.38
CA VAL A 599 -6.54 -11.73 25.69
C VAL A 599 -6.53 -11.03 27.04
N PRO A 600 -5.41 -11.04 27.77
CA PRO A 600 -5.27 -10.29 29.01
C PRO A 600 -5.59 -8.81 28.84
N GLY A 601 -6.39 -8.29 29.75
CA GLY A 601 -6.75 -6.88 29.79
C GLY A 601 -5.93 -6.06 30.76
N ARG A 602 -6.01 -4.73 30.61
CA ARG A 602 -5.50 -3.74 31.56
C ARG A 602 -6.57 -2.70 31.88
N ARG A 603 -6.47 -2.08 33.04
CA ARG A 603 -7.32 -0.97 33.47
C ARG A 603 -6.47 0.23 33.78
N GLN A 604 -6.76 1.38 33.19
CA GLN A 604 -6.09 2.63 33.51
C GLN A 604 -6.51 3.13 34.89
N LEU A 605 -5.54 3.57 35.69
CA LEU A 605 -5.74 4.08 37.06
C LEU A 605 -5.76 5.60 37.11
N ASN A 606 -5.02 6.27 36.22
CA ASN A 606 -4.96 7.72 36.14
C ASN A 606 -5.66 8.22 34.86
N GLY A 607 -6.30 9.38 34.94
CA GLY A 607 -6.92 10.06 33.81
C GLY A 607 -6.34 11.46 33.68
N GLY A 608 -5.36 11.65 32.76
CA GLY A 608 -4.67 12.93 32.60
C GLY A 608 -5.16 13.79 31.44
N GLY A 609 -6.03 13.26 30.55
CA GLY A 609 -6.49 13.94 29.34
C GLY A 609 -6.29 13.11 28.08
N ARG A 610 -6.10 13.79 26.93
CA ARG A 610 -5.97 13.13 25.62
C ARG A 610 -4.55 12.64 25.28
N ALA A 611 -3.52 13.35 25.74
CA ALA A 611 -2.13 13.02 25.39
C ALA A 611 -1.11 13.61 26.37
N GLY A 612 0.16 13.21 26.25
CA GLY A 612 1.29 13.84 26.91
C GLY A 612 1.42 13.55 28.39
N TYR A 613 0.99 12.37 28.86
CA TYR A 613 1.20 11.91 30.21
C TYR A 613 1.39 10.40 30.27
N ALA A 614 2.20 9.94 31.19
CA ALA A 614 2.40 8.51 31.41
C ALA A 614 1.14 7.85 32.00
N GLY A 615 0.65 6.82 31.35
CA GLY A 615 -0.47 6.02 31.84
C GLY A 615 -0.04 5.10 32.98
N GLU A 616 -0.85 5.06 34.05
CA GLU A 616 -0.71 4.08 35.14
C GLU A 616 -1.76 2.99 34.96
N TYR A 617 -1.34 1.72 35.07
CA TYR A 617 -2.21 0.59 34.79
C TYR A 617 -2.11 -0.49 35.86
N GLU A 618 -3.21 -1.21 36.03
CA GLU A 618 -3.25 -2.51 36.70
C GLU A 618 -3.82 -3.57 35.77
N ASP A 619 -3.69 -4.85 36.13
CA ASP A 619 -4.32 -5.94 35.38
C ASP A 619 -5.84 -5.80 35.45
N GLY A 620 -6.47 -5.84 34.26
CA GLY A 620 -7.92 -5.79 34.08
C GLY A 620 -8.49 -7.18 33.74
N PRO A 621 -9.81 -7.27 33.63
CA PRO A 621 -10.42 -8.49 33.11
C PRO A 621 -9.98 -8.75 31.67
N ASP A 622 -9.97 -10.02 31.29
CA ASP A 622 -9.71 -10.42 29.90
C ASP A 622 -10.65 -9.70 28.95
N VAL A 623 -10.13 -9.37 27.76
CA VAL A 623 -10.86 -8.70 26.69
C VAL A 623 -11.12 -9.69 25.57
N GLU A 624 -12.41 -9.85 25.25
CA GLU A 624 -12.85 -10.69 24.13
C GLU A 624 -12.88 -9.89 22.83
N ILE A 625 -12.35 -10.46 21.76
CA ILE A 625 -12.28 -9.85 20.42
C ILE A 625 -13.02 -10.78 19.46
N GLY A 626 -14.07 -10.27 18.80
CA GLY A 626 -14.77 -10.98 17.75
C GLY A 626 -13.98 -10.90 16.44
N LEU A 627 -13.73 -12.06 15.85
CA LEU A 627 -13.10 -12.20 14.53
C LEU A 627 -14.10 -12.83 13.55
N SER A 628 -14.15 -12.34 12.32
CA SER A 628 -14.94 -12.91 11.24
C SER A 628 -14.12 -13.08 9.97
N LEU A 629 -14.46 -14.09 9.18
CA LEU A 629 -13.85 -14.34 7.87
C LEU A 629 -14.97 -14.63 6.86
N ILE A 630 -14.91 -13.92 5.73
CA ILE A 630 -15.57 -14.33 4.49
C ILE A 630 -14.47 -14.59 3.47
N MET A 631 -14.33 -15.84 3.07
CA MET A 631 -13.38 -16.28 2.06
C MET A 631 -14.11 -16.46 0.74
N LEU A 632 -13.90 -15.57 -0.22
CA LEU A 632 -14.46 -15.64 -1.58
C LEU A 632 -13.33 -16.03 -2.53
N ASP A 633 -13.22 -17.33 -2.83
CA ASP A 633 -12.05 -17.94 -3.47
C ASP A 633 -10.74 -17.59 -2.71
N ASP A 634 -9.84 -16.88 -3.36
CA ASP A 634 -8.55 -16.43 -2.85
C ASP A 634 -8.59 -14.99 -2.27
N ILE A 635 -9.80 -14.51 -1.91
CA ILE A 635 -10.02 -13.18 -1.33
C ILE A 635 -10.49 -13.33 0.12
N PRO A 636 -9.60 -13.36 1.12
CA PRO A 636 -9.99 -13.33 2.52
C PRO A 636 -10.41 -11.92 2.94
N VAL A 637 -11.67 -11.74 3.33
CA VAL A 637 -12.17 -10.54 4.01
C VAL A 637 -12.23 -10.83 5.49
N CYS A 638 -11.30 -10.28 6.25
CA CYS A 638 -11.08 -10.50 7.67
C CYS A 638 -11.69 -9.38 8.49
N GLY A 639 -12.67 -9.69 9.33
CA GLY A 639 -13.32 -8.72 10.20
C GLY A 639 -12.76 -8.74 11.62
N VAL A 640 -12.55 -7.56 12.23
CA VAL A 640 -12.09 -7.40 13.62
C VAL A 640 -13.00 -6.40 14.35
N ALA A 641 -13.56 -6.83 15.48
CA ALA A 641 -14.46 -6.01 16.30
C ALA A 641 -13.69 -5.06 17.23
N SER A 642 -12.86 -4.19 16.66
CA SER A 642 -12.05 -3.21 17.38
C SER A 642 -11.59 -2.10 16.42
N GLU A 643 -11.09 -0.99 16.95
CA GLU A 643 -10.40 0.06 16.22
C GLU A 643 -8.91 -0.30 16.14
N VAL A 644 -8.55 -1.05 15.11
CA VAL A 644 -7.22 -1.66 14.97
C VAL A 644 -6.21 -0.67 14.40
N TYR A 645 -5.02 -0.64 14.97
CA TYR A 645 -3.88 0.10 14.44
C TYR A 645 -3.36 -0.49 13.14
N ASN A 646 -2.91 0.36 12.26
CA ASN A 646 -2.50 0.03 10.89
C ASN A 646 -1.41 -1.06 10.79
N PRO A 647 -0.35 -1.07 11.64
CA PRO A 647 0.68 -2.10 11.59
C PRO A 647 0.15 -3.53 11.75
N ILE A 648 -0.94 -3.74 12.50
CA ILE A 648 -1.56 -5.07 12.69
C ILE A 648 -2.14 -5.61 11.38
N ALA A 649 -2.82 -4.74 10.60
CA ALA A 649 -3.34 -5.13 9.29
C ALA A 649 -2.21 -5.38 8.28
N LEU A 650 -1.15 -4.57 8.32
CA LEU A 650 0.03 -4.79 7.47
C LEU A 650 0.70 -6.14 7.79
N GLU A 651 0.81 -6.51 9.07
CA GLU A 651 1.32 -7.80 9.49
C GLU A 651 0.44 -8.96 9.01
N LEU A 652 -0.89 -8.85 9.14
CA LEU A 652 -1.82 -9.85 8.61
C LEU A 652 -1.65 -10.01 7.10
N LYS A 653 -1.63 -8.92 6.34
CA LYS A 653 -1.43 -8.94 4.89
C LYS A 653 -0.09 -9.56 4.51
N GLN A 654 0.96 -9.29 5.27
CA GLN A 654 2.28 -9.86 5.04
C GLN A 654 2.34 -11.37 5.30
N LYS A 655 1.69 -11.84 6.37
CA LYS A 655 1.72 -13.24 6.80
C LYS A 655 0.67 -14.11 6.11
N SER A 656 -0.38 -13.52 5.57
CA SER A 656 -1.44 -14.26 4.87
C SER A 656 -0.88 -14.99 3.64
N PRO A 657 -1.27 -16.24 3.40
CA PRO A 657 -0.91 -16.95 2.16
C PRO A 657 -1.57 -16.33 0.92
N TYR A 658 -2.62 -15.52 1.10
CA TYR A 658 -3.36 -14.89 0.00
C TYR A 658 -2.99 -13.42 -0.16
N ALA A 659 -2.58 -13.03 -1.37
CA ALA A 659 -2.22 -11.65 -1.70
C ALA A 659 -3.38 -10.66 -1.57
N ARG A 660 -4.63 -11.16 -1.72
CA ARG A 660 -5.87 -10.38 -1.74
C ARG A 660 -6.52 -10.26 -0.36
N THR A 661 -5.73 -10.37 0.71
CA THR A 661 -6.23 -10.30 2.09
C THR A 661 -6.62 -8.87 2.45
N MET A 662 -7.85 -8.69 2.89
CA MET A 662 -8.39 -7.42 3.39
C MET A 662 -8.67 -7.52 4.89
N MET A 663 -8.39 -6.45 5.64
CA MET A 663 -8.86 -6.30 7.03
C MET A 663 -9.93 -5.21 7.09
N THR A 664 -11.11 -5.57 7.58
CA THR A 664 -12.21 -4.67 7.91
C THR A 664 -12.32 -4.57 9.43
N THR A 665 -12.38 -3.36 9.94
CA THR A 665 -12.44 -3.08 11.39
C THR A 665 -13.82 -2.57 11.80
N VAL A 666 -14.02 -2.30 13.07
CA VAL A 666 -15.28 -1.86 13.67
C VAL A 666 -16.47 -2.76 13.29
N THR A 667 -16.17 -4.07 13.25
CA THR A 667 -17.18 -5.08 12.92
C THR A 667 -18.03 -5.47 14.12
N TYR A 668 -19.13 -6.18 13.90
CA TYR A 668 -19.93 -6.77 15.00
C TYR A 668 -19.15 -7.91 15.68
N GLY A 669 -19.09 -7.85 17.01
CA GLY A 669 -18.27 -8.76 17.82
C GLY A 669 -19.00 -9.97 18.40
N PHE A 670 -20.22 -10.31 17.95
CA PHE A 670 -21.02 -11.50 18.36
C PHE A 670 -21.26 -11.60 19.87
N GLY A 671 -21.41 -10.46 20.54
CA GLY A 671 -21.53 -10.41 22.01
C GLY A 671 -20.23 -10.22 22.76
N ALA A 672 -19.07 -10.39 22.10
CA ALA A 672 -17.81 -9.94 22.66
C ALA A 672 -17.87 -8.42 22.92
N ARG A 673 -17.52 -8.00 24.12
CA ARG A 673 -17.41 -6.58 24.48
C ARG A 673 -16.08 -6.06 23.93
N GLY A 674 -16.02 -5.84 22.62
CA GLY A 674 -14.86 -5.33 21.90
C GLY A 674 -14.17 -4.16 22.60
N GLY A 675 -12.89 -4.01 22.38
CA GLY A 675 -12.02 -3.23 23.25
C GLY A 675 -11.81 -1.76 22.94
N GLY A 676 -12.48 -1.16 21.96
CA GLY A 676 -12.11 0.17 21.47
C GLY A 676 -10.78 0.10 20.67
N TYR A 677 -9.84 1.00 20.97
CA TYR A 677 -8.56 1.04 20.26
C TYR A 677 -7.67 -0.16 20.56
N MET A 678 -7.09 -0.74 19.52
CA MET A 678 -6.13 -1.84 19.57
C MET A 678 -4.77 -1.38 19.00
N PRO A 679 -3.88 -0.83 19.81
CA PRO A 679 -2.53 -0.49 19.39
C PRO A 679 -1.73 -1.75 19.02
N ASP A 680 -0.80 -1.61 18.07
CA ASP A 680 0.26 -2.60 17.86
C ASP A 680 1.28 -2.56 18.99
N ASP A 681 2.04 -3.62 19.18
CA ASP A 681 2.94 -3.79 20.32
C ASP A 681 4.04 -2.72 20.41
N GLU A 682 4.45 -2.13 19.28
CA GLU A 682 5.46 -1.05 19.22
C GLU A 682 4.87 0.30 19.70
N SER A 683 3.57 0.52 19.52
CA SER A 683 2.90 1.81 19.79
C SER A 683 2.56 2.03 21.28
N TYR A 684 2.72 1.02 22.15
CA TYR A 684 2.33 1.16 23.57
C TYR A 684 3.14 2.20 24.36
N GLY A 685 4.25 2.69 23.82
CA GLY A 685 5.01 3.80 24.39
C GLY A 685 4.47 5.19 24.02
N ALA A 686 3.49 5.28 23.11
CA ALA A 686 2.89 6.54 22.74
C ALA A 686 1.87 7.01 23.79
N GLU A 687 2.05 8.24 24.27
CA GLU A 687 1.17 8.85 25.27
C GLU A 687 -0.01 9.57 24.60
N VAL A 688 -0.78 8.87 23.76
CA VAL A 688 -1.98 9.36 23.06
C VAL A 688 -3.23 8.63 23.57
N PHE A 689 -4.40 9.25 23.42
CA PHE A 689 -5.65 8.75 24.03
C PHE A 689 -6.03 7.33 23.57
N GLU A 690 -5.68 6.96 22.37
CA GLU A 690 -5.93 5.62 21.82
C GLU A 690 -5.17 4.56 22.61
N VAL A 691 -3.90 4.83 22.87
CA VAL A 691 -3.02 3.94 23.65
C VAL A 691 -3.35 4.02 25.13
N LEU A 692 -3.52 5.24 25.65
CA LEU A 692 -3.83 5.47 27.08
C LEU A 692 -5.15 4.79 27.47
N GLY A 693 -6.19 4.92 26.63
CA GLY A 693 -7.51 4.34 26.87
C GLY A 693 -7.66 2.87 26.43
N SER A 694 -6.67 2.29 25.78
CA SER A 694 -6.71 0.90 25.36
C SER A 694 -6.79 -0.06 26.53
N ARG A 695 -7.75 -0.98 26.46
CA ARG A 695 -7.96 -2.02 27.48
C ARG A 695 -7.10 -3.27 27.28
N TYR A 696 -6.40 -3.39 26.16
CA TYR A 696 -5.55 -4.53 25.84
C TYR A 696 -4.20 -4.40 26.57
N LYS A 697 -3.74 -5.49 27.18
CA LYS A 697 -2.39 -5.57 27.73
C LYS A 697 -1.40 -5.75 26.58
N GLN A 698 -0.30 -5.00 26.60
CA GLN A 698 0.75 -5.07 25.59
C GLN A 698 1.27 -6.50 25.39
N GLY A 699 1.55 -6.90 24.13
CA GLY A 699 2.15 -8.18 23.78
C GLY A 699 1.15 -9.30 23.49
N TYR A 700 -0.17 -9.03 23.53
CA TYR A 700 -1.18 -10.09 23.38
C TYR A 700 -2.15 -9.89 22.22
N ALA A 701 -2.75 -8.71 22.07
CA ALA A 701 -3.86 -8.52 21.14
C ALA A 701 -3.43 -8.64 19.67
N GLN A 702 -2.30 -8.03 19.30
CA GLN A 702 -1.76 -8.10 17.93
C GLN A 702 -1.56 -9.54 17.49
N SER A 703 -0.81 -10.33 18.25
CA SER A 703 -0.54 -11.73 17.91
C SER A 703 -1.80 -12.59 17.92
N ALA A 704 -2.73 -12.38 18.86
CA ALA A 704 -3.97 -13.15 18.94
C ALA A 704 -4.88 -12.88 17.73
N VAL A 705 -5.00 -11.62 17.28
CA VAL A 705 -5.80 -11.26 16.11
C VAL A 705 -5.17 -11.78 14.83
N VAL A 706 -3.88 -11.53 14.62
CA VAL A 706 -3.18 -11.95 13.40
C VAL A 706 -3.19 -13.47 13.28
N ASN A 707 -2.79 -14.20 14.31
CA ASN A 707 -2.77 -15.66 14.28
C ASN A 707 -4.19 -16.23 14.22
N GLY A 708 -5.14 -15.65 14.98
CA GLY A 708 -6.53 -16.09 14.95
C GLY A 708 -7.16 -16.01 13.54
N LEU A 709 -6.88 -14.94 12.79
CA LEU A 709 -7.35 -14.79 11.40
C LEU A 709 -6.59 -15.72 10.43
N LEU A 710 -5.28 -15.89 10.62
CA LEU A 710 -4.49 -16.83 9.81
C LEU A 710 -4.97 -18.29 10.01
N ASP A 711 -5.28 -18.70 11.25
CA ASP A 711 -5.87 -19.99 11.55
C ASP A 711 -7.22 -20.16 10.84
N MET A 712 -8.10 -19.14 10.91
CA MET A 712 -9.40 -19.17 10.21
C MET A 712 -9.25 -19.31 8.70
N ILE A 713 -8.27 -18.60 8.09
CA ILE A 713 -7.94 -18.73 6.66
C ILE A 713 -7.45 -20.15 6.37
N HIS A 714 -6.56 -20.70 7.21
CA HIS A 714 -6.07 -22.07 7.07
C HIS A 714 -7.21 -23.10 7.13
N ASP A 715 -8.06 -23.02 8.15
CA ASP A 715 -9.19 -23.93 8.35
C ASP A 715 -10.23 -23.82 7.20
N ALA A 716 -10.38 -22.65 6.60
CA ALA A 716 -11.28 -22.44 5.45
C ALA A 716 -10.74 -23.09 4.16
N THR A 717 -9.46 -23.41 4.09
CA THR A 717 -8.80 -23.89 2.86
C THR A 717 -8.36 -25.34 2.91
N HIS A 718 -8.34 -25.95 4.09
CA HIS A 718 -8.04 -27.37 4.33
C HIS A 718 -9.25 -28.12 4.92
#